data_165aa38a1190155cdac926598f65584a
#
_entry.id   165aa38a1190155cdac926598f65584a
#
_cell.length_a   1.000
_cell.length_b   1.000
_cell.length_c   1.000
_cell.angle_alpha   90.00
_cell.angle_beta   90.00
_cell.angle_gamma   90.00
#
_symmetry.space_group_name_H-M   'P 1'
#
loop_
_entity.id
_entity.type
_entity.pdbx_description
1 polymer ?
#
loop_
_entity_poly.entity_id
_entity_poly.type
_entity_poly.pdbx_seq_one_letter_code
_entity_poly.pdbx_strand_id
1 'polypeptide(L)'
;MKIEVACTDASSTKTKGDLLENLAEQLLTNQSYKVIKEVRTASAELDLLCKHFINGKEIYVECKAQRNNIAAPTLRQLWGTVDSEDYAEGWIISTSEFTKDAKGFIEGWKVKPPEKATRLSFYGPTEIIHTLQRALLISPPPVSQAKDYIGDNEMLGDWVFLISEFGNYWCVYTLKGGAPFGVLVYHASNGKHVQTSSILNNLSKLDTPLADYDLEVGLIDENDNFSSPPRKLPTVIEVQVGESWVDYRPARPQDFVGRYQTQKDIFDFIGLAKNNLGTRVFAITGNSGLGKSSLIAKLRDKSRNQFYRNKYFIYAVDIRGASEPSYIMASLITALREAQKAGFGDKVEISLTDPSSPFNSPNIKSYIKSLEAKGQVVCLIFDQFEELYSKPELFGIFKAARSLMLDIAGNKSNFVLGFAWKTDSTTQQDHPAYHLWHELADHRKEYKLDVFDNGEISKSLTTFEKEVGQKISTEIRYQITQFCQGYPWLLKKLCINVYDSMDRGESADNILVNLDVKRLFEADLNGLTPQESTCLRLIANKAPADWSEIIELSGPTTLNSLVHKRLVVKSGDRLNIYWDIFKDFIVNDKLPIIPFNYVPSSDVISLMRVCKVLKIDSFTESSTIGNLVELKEKTIWNIGADLVMLGLAERRGSAFKVSNRLNANNEELILKFLREKFEKHSLKINIFKKYSGQTISKSLLEKSLKECLPKSKHRDKTWKVYTNRLIKYLISCGFLSQVGPDFIVQDSGAVNLDMDDMVKRTNYRRQVFSISASPNIVLENMNKINPNGFSTTLIKRNALTVLNRFGLVKIKDGNVYLKTDSISKSGGNKEALWAAAKNEKSIQQCIALLKDEPQINSKTLAKFISDEYMLNWSDGSIIRNGNILKQWSLWVIEGIESSNVPDPHVSHT
;
A
#
# COMPACT_ATOMS: atom_id res chain seq x y z
N MET A 1 -32.82 -8.75 28.00
CA MET A 1 -33.24 -9.49 26.77
C MET A 1 -33.09 -8.53 25.60
N LYS A 2 -32.71 -9.04 24.45
CA LYS A 2 -32.53 -8.24 23.21
C LYS A 2 -33.61 -8.63 22.20
N ILE A 3 -33.89 -7.68 21.31
CA ILE A 3 -34.67 -7.92 20.09
C ILE A 3 -33.75 -7.79 18.90
N GLU A 4 -33.78 -8.77 18.01
CA GLU A 4 -33.05 -8.76 16.74
C GLU A 4 -34.06 -8.86 15.61
N VAL A 5 -33.96 -7.97 14.60
CA VAL A 5 -34.75 -8.06 13.38
C VAL A 5 -33.84 -8.43 12.23
N ALA A 6 -34.10 -9.54 11.56
CA ALA A 6 -33.27 -10.09 10.52
C ALA A 6 -34.07 -10.53 9.28
N CYS A 7 -33.46 -10.31 8.12
CA CYS A 7 -33.96 -10.77 6.82
C CYS A 7 -32.80 -11.35 6.00
N THR A 8 -33.10 -12.04 4.91
CA THR A 8 -32.10 -12.65 4.03
C THR A 8 -31.32 -11.62 3.23
N ASP A 9 -31.90 -10.44 2.94
CA ASP A 9 -31.21 -9.33 2.29
C ASP A 9 -30.61 -8.38 3.32
N ALA A 10 -29.30 -8.49 3.53
CA ALA A 10 -28.55 -7.65 4.46
C ALA A 10 -28.68 -6.14 4.19
N SER A 11 -28.92 -5.74 2.94
CA SER A 11 -29.00 -4.33 2.51
C SER A 11 -30.40 -3.72 2.72
N SER A 12 -31.43 -4.52 2.95
CA SER A 12 -32.80 -4.05 3.03
C SER A 12 -33.18 -3.55 4.43
N THR A 13 -32.87 -2.27 4.71
CA THR A 13 -33.39 -1.56 5.89
C THR A 13 -34.92 -1.47 5.89
N LYS A 14 -35.50 -1.37 4.71
CA LYS A 14 -36.98 -1.34 4.55
C LYS A 14 -37.61 -2.63 5.04
N THR A 15 -37.12 -3.80 4.60
CA THR A 15 -37.69 -5.10 5.02
C THR A 15 -37.61 -5.28 6.55
N LYS A 16 -36.51 -4.84 7.18
CA LYS A 16 -36.37 -4.87 8.65
C LYS A 16 -37.38 -3.93 9.33
N GLY A 17 -37.63 -2.75 8.77
CA GLY A 17 -38.66 -1.83 9.19
C GLY A 17 -40.05 -2.47 9.10
N ASP A 18 -40.44 -3.02 7.94
CA ASP A 18 -41.70 -3.66 7.67
C ASP A 18 -42.01 -4.83 8.63
N LEU A 19 -40.95 -5.61 9.00
CA LEU A 19 -41.12 -6.73 9.96
C LEU A 19 -41.44 -6.22 11.36
N LEU A 20 -40.83 -5.14 11.82
CA LEU A 20 -41.14 -4.54 13.11
C LEU A 20 -42.53 -3.87 13.10
N GLU A 21 -42.90 -3.18 12.03
CA GLU A 21 -44.20 -2.57 11.85
C GLU A 21 -45.32 -3.63 11.84
N ASN A 22 -45.10 -4.79 11.19
CA ASN A 22 -46.04 -5.91 11.22
C ASN A 22 -46.27 -6.44 12.64
N LEU A 23 -45.20 -6.54 13.45
CA LEU A 23 -45.32 -6.95 14.85
C LEU A 23 -46.04 -5.88 15.68
N ALA A 24 -45.74 -4.61 15.48
CA ALA A 24 -46.41 -3.49 16.13
C ALA A 24 -47.90 -3.43 15.75
N GLU A 25 -48.26 -3.69 14.48
CA GLU A 25 -49.64 -3.78 14.03
C GLU A 25 -50.39 -4.88 14.76
N GLN A 26 -49.81 -6.08 14.90
CA GLN A 26 -50.42 -7.19 15.65
C GLN A 26 -50.68 -6.80 17.11
N LEU A 27 -49.69 -6.13 17.75
CA LEU A 27 -49.80 -5.66 19.11
C LEU A 27 -50.96 -4.64 19.27
N LEU A 28 -50.99 -3.63 18.38
CA LEU A 28 -51.97 -2.54 18.43
C LEU A 28 -53.39 -3.02 18.08
N THR A 29 -53.49 -3.95 17.13
CA THR A 29 -54.79 -4.56 16.80
C THR A 29 -55.33 -5.31 18.01
N ASN A 30 -54.50 -6.03 18.74
CA ASN A 30 -54.91 -6.70 19.99
C ASN A 30 -55.34 -5.70 21.10
N GLN A 31 -54.86 -4.47 21.01
CA GLN A 31 -55.25 -3.37 21.93
C GLN A 31 -56.43 -2.54 21.42
N SER A 32 -57.18 -3.07 20.44
CA SER A 32 -58.36 -2.41 19.87
C SER A 32 -58.07 -1.16 19.05
N TYR A 33 -56.92 -1.08 18.41
CA TYR A 33 -56.64 -0.06 17.41
C TYR A 33 -56.83 -0.57 15.99
N LYS A 34 -57.38 0.28 15.14
CA LYS A 34 -57.30 0.10 13.68
C LYS A 34 -56.01 0.74 13.18
N VAL A 35 -55.16 -0.01 12.54
CA VAL A 35 -53.85 0.43 12.08
C VAL A 35 -53.85 0.75 10.58
N ILE A 36 -53.25 1.85 10.18
CA ILE A 36 -53.00 2.26 8.81
C ILE A 36 -51.50 2.47 8.62
N LYS A 37 -50.90 1.79 7.67
CA LYS A 37 -49.42 1.85 7.40
C LYS A 37 -49.10 2.85 6.30
N GLU A 38 -47.84 3.32 6.30
CA GLU A 38 -47.25 4.18 5.27
C GLU A 38 -48.12 5.40 4.94
N VAL A 39 -48.52 6.16 5.94
CA VAL A 39 -49.32 7.38 5.75
C VAL A 39 -48.38 8.56 5.44
N ARG A 40 -48.61 9.16 4.28
CA ARG A 40 -47.90 10.40 3.93
C ARG A 40 -48.75 11.60 4.27
N THR A 41 -48.24 12.47 5.16
CA THR A 41 -48.79 13.80 5.41
C THR A 41 -48.01 14.88 4.63
N ALA A 42 -48.47 16.10 4.66
CA ALA A 42 -47.76 17.20 3.99
C ALA A 42 -46.36 17.49 4.63
N SER A 43 -46.15 17.05 5.86
CA SER A 43 -44.95 17.36 6.67
C SER A 43 -44.05 16.15 6.95
N ALA A 44 -44.58 14.90 6.87
CA ALA A 44 -43.85 13.68 7.23
C ALA A 44 -44.39 12.42 6.60
N GLU A 45 -43.54 11.41 6.46
CA GLU A 45 -43.90 10.03 6.22
C GLU A 45 -44.05 9.34 7.58
N LEU A 46 -45.20 8.75 7.85
CA LEU A 46 -45.53 8.15 9.14
C LEU A 46 -45.52 6.64 9.01
N ASP A 47 -44.85 5.93 9.92
CA ASP A 47 -44.75 4.47 9.91
C ASP A 47 -46.15 3.86 10.15
N LEU A 48 -46.82 4.15 11.29
CA LEU A 48 -48.16 3.67 11.58
C LEU A 48 -49.02 4.79 12.15
N LEU A 49 -50.21 4.97 11.57
CA LEU A 49 -51.29 5.79 12.14
C LEU A 49 -52.40 4.87 12.67
N CYS A 50 -52.75 5.02 13.94
CA CYS A 50 -53.63 4.11 14.61
C CYS A 50 -54.82 4.85 15.21
N LYS A 51 -56.04 4.31 15.01
CA LYS A 51 -57.25 4.89 15.58
C LYS A 51 -57.93 3.88 16.50
N HIS A 52 -58.14 4.26 17.75
CA HIS A 52 -58.75 3.40 18.73
C HIS A 52 -60.27 3.21 18.45
N PHE A 53 -60.75 1.95 18.40
CA PHE A 53 -62.11 1.64 18.02
C PHE A 53 -63.21 2.26 18.93
N ILE A 54 -62.94 2.36 20.24
CA ILE A 54 -63.96 2.76 21.20
C ILE A 54 -64.04 4.26 21.34
N ASN A 55 -62.92 4.95 21.51
CA ASN A 55 -62.89 6.39 21.84
C ASN A 55 -62.44 7.29 20.66
N GLY A 56 -62.14 6.70 19.50
CA GLY A 56 -61.74 7.39 18.28
C GLY A 56 -60.37 8.11 18.36
N LYS A 57 -59.60 7.87 19.42
CA LYS A 57 -58.31 8.49 19.64
C LYS A 57 -57.32 8.10 18.56
N GLU A 58 -56.65 9.08 17.95
CA GLU A 58 -55.64 8.85 16.93
C GLU A 58 -54.27 8.97 17.55
N ILE A 59 -53.44 7.96 17.31
CA ILE A 59 -52.05 7.91 17.78
C ILE A 59 -51.13 7.67 16.61
N TYR A 60 -49.94 8.32 16.64
CA TYR A 60 -48.83 8.07 15.74
C TYR A 60 -47.84 7.11 16.37
N VAL A 61 -47.38 6.09 15.64
CA VAL A 61 -46.39 5.14 16.11
C VAL A 61 -45.20 5.12 15.17
N GLU A 62 -44.05 5.45 15.71
CA GLU A 62 -42.76 5.39 15.04
C GLU A 62 -42.03 4.09 15.36
N CYS A 63 -41.66 3.31 14.36
CA CYS A 63 -40.96 2.02 14.49
C CYS A 63 -39.50 2.11 14.11
N LYS A 64 -38.58 1.70 14.98
CA LYS A 64 -37.14 1.75 14.75
C LYS A 64 -36.52 0.37 14.89
N ALA A 65 -36.33 -0.31 13.76
CA ALA A 65 -35.63 -1.59 13.65
C ALA A 65 -34.11 -1.34 13.43
N GLN A 66 -33.38 -0.98 14.47
CA GLN A 66 -31.96 -0.65 14.38
C GLN A 66 -31.16 -1.22 15.54
N ARG A 67 -29.85 -1.47 15.32
CA ARG A 67 -28.92 -1.94 16.37
C ARG A 67 -28.39 -0.81 17.24
N ASN A 68 -28.27 0.39 16.70
CA ASN A 68 -27.79 1.56 17.45
C ASN A 68 -28.86 2.11 18.39
N ASN A 69 -28.43 2.50 19.59
CA ASN A 69 -29.34 3.06 20.59
C ASN A 69 -30.04 4.33 20.09
N ILE A 70 -31.31 4.49 20.45
CA ILE A 70 -32.10 5.67 20.10
C ILE A 70 -31.57 6.91 20.79
N ALA A 71 -31.29 7.96 20.02
CA ALA A 71 -30.80 9.22 20.52
C ALA A 71 -31.93 10.22 20.85
N ALA A 72 -31.68 11.17 21.76
CA ALA A 72 -32.64 12.20 22.14
C ALA A 72 -33.24 13.04 21.00
N PRO A 73 -32.51 13.35 19.90
CA PRO A 73 -33.11 14.05 18.75
C PRO A 73 -34.29 13.30 18.15
N THR A 74 -34.25 11.96 18.03
CA THR A 74 -35.36 11.15 17.51
C THR A 74 -36.65 11.33 18.36
N LEU A 75 -36.49 11.36 19.68
CA LEU A 75 -37.62 11.57 20.59
C LEU A 75 -38.19 12.99 20.48
N ARG A 76 -37.35 13.98 20.23
CA ARG A 76 -37.81 15.37 19.98
C ARG A 76 -38.53 15.49 18.65
N GLN A 77 -38.07 14.75 17.62
CA GLN A 77 -38.74 14.70 16.32
C GLN A 77 -40.13 14.06 16.44
N LEU A 78 -40.23 12.93 17.16
CA LEU A 78 -41.53 12.30 17.47
C LEU A 78 -42.49 13.29 18.15
N TRP A 79 -42.02 14.03 19.16
CA TRP A 79 -42.82 15.05 19.82
C TRP A 79 -43.23 16.15 18.83
N GLY A 80 -42.30 16.62 18.00
CA GLY A 80 -42.59 17.65 16.99
C GLY A 80 -43.73 17.22 16.03
N THR A 81 -43.70 15.97 15.56
CA THR A 81 -44.74 15.39 14.69
C THR A 81 -46.08 15.31 15.41
N VAL A 82 -46.07 14.81 16.65
CA VAL A 82 -47.32 14.68 17.45
C VAL A 82 -47.94 16.04 17.73
N ASP A 83 -47.13 17.05 17.99
CA ASP A 83 -47.63 18.38 18.30
C ASP A 83 -48.08 19.17 17.07
N SER A 84 -47.36 19.04 15.95
CA SER A 84 -47.68 19.73 14.69
C SER A 84 -48.92 19.15 13.96
N GLU A 85 -49.15 17.85 14.06
CA GLU A 85 -50.25 17.15 13.40
C GLU A 85 -51.47 16.91 14.33
N ASP A 86 -51.39 17.43 15.57
CA ASP A 86 -52.42 17.34 16.63
C ASP A 86 -52.89 15.90 16.99
N TYR A 87 -51.94 14.94 16.92
CA TYR A 87 -52.23 13.57 17.36
C TYR A 87 -52.38 13.52 18.89
N ALA A 88 -53.26 12.66 19.32
CA ALA A 88 -53.54 12.48 20.75
C ALA A 88 -52.31 11.96 21.50
N GLU A 89 -51.55 11.03 20.90
CA GLU A 89 -50.33 10.43 21.43
C GLU A 89 -49.35 10.09 20.34
N GLY A 90 -48.05 10.04 20.68
CA GLY A 90 -46.98 9.48 19.88
C GLY A 90 -46.26 8.34 20.61
N TRP A 91 -46.11 7.23 19.95
CA TRP A 91 -45.39 6.10 20.50
C TRP A 91 -44.12 5.84 19.72
N ILE A 92 -43.00 5.53 20.39
CA ILE A 92 -41.82 4.98 19.74
C ILE A 92 -41.64 3.53 20.15
N ILE A 93 -41.55 2.62 19.15
CA ILE A 93 -41.28 1.20 19.32
C ILE A 93 -39.88 0.92 18.75
N SER A 94 -38.92 0.58 19.59
CA SER A 94 -37.54 0.38 19.18
C SER A 94 -37.00 -0.96 19.60
N THR A 95 -36.30 -1.63 18.66
CA THR A 95 -35.58 -2.88 18.93
C THR A 95 -34.27 -2.65 19.67
N SER A 96 -33.80 -1.41 19.76
CA SER A 96 -32.60 -0.99 20.49
C SER A 96 -32.91 -0.16 21.72
N GLU A 97 -31.97 -0.14 22.67
CA GLU A 97 -32.06 0.67 23.89
C GLU A 97 -31.97 2.17 23.60
N PHE A 98 -32.32 2.99 24.60
CA PHE A 98 -32.17 4.42 24.54
C PHE A 98 -30.79 4.87 25.05
N THR A 99 -30.19 5.89 24.40
CA THR A 99 -28.94 6.50 24.88
C THR A 99 -29.14 7.17 26.24
N LYS A 100 -28.04 7.52 26.93
CA LYS A 100 -28.11 8.21 28.22
C LYS A 100 -28.91 9.50 28.13
N ASP A 101 -28.70 10.28 27.07
CA ASP A 101 -29.39 11.56 26.85
C ASP A 101 -30.87 11.33 26.52
N ALA A 102 -31.21 10.25 25.77
CA ALA A 102 -32.60 9.87 25.51
C ALA A 102 -33.29 9.40 26.78
N LYS A 103 -32.62 8.60 27.64
CA LYS A 103 -33.15 8.21 28.95
C LYS A 103 -33.42 9.46 29.83
N GLY A 104 -32.52 10.43 29.85
CA GLY A 104 -32.73 11.71 30.51
C GLY A 104 -33.93 12.48 29.97
N PHE A 105 -34.14 12.47 28.65
CA PHE A 105 -35.35 13.04 28.03
C PHE A 105 -36.62 12.33 28.51
N ILE A 106 -36.64 11.00 28.52
CA ILE A 106 -37.77 10.15 28.94
C ILE A 106 -38.08 10.43 30.43
N GLU A 107 -37.10 10.45 31.30
CA GLU A 107 -37.29 10.77 32.72
C GLU A 107 -37.86 12.17 32.89
N GLY A 108 -37.29 13.18 32.22
CA GLY A 108 -37.81 14.54 32.22
C GLY A 108 -39.21 14.66 31.60
N TRP A 109 -39.58 13.77 30.69
CA TRP A 109 -40.94 13.73 30.13
C TRP A 109 -41.96 13.18 31.12
N LYS A 110 -41.64 12.08 31.83
CA LYS A 110 -42.49 11.42 32.79
C LYS A 110 -42.90 12.30 34.00
N VAL A 111 -42.05 13.29 34.34
CA VAL A 111 -42.36 14.22 35.43
C VAL A 111 -43.20 15.44 35.01
N LYS A 112 -43.56 15.55 33.72
CA LYS A 112 -44.45 16.64 33.24
C LYS A 112 -45.86 16.44 33.76
N PRO A 113 -46.73 17.49 33.72
CA PRO A 113 -48.16 17.38 34.07
C PRO A 113 -48.78 16.20 33.33
N PRO A 114 -49.71 15.44 33.97
CA PRO A 114 -50.30 14.22 33.40
C PRO A 114 -50.82 14.38 31.98
N GLU A 115 -51.46 15.52 31.69
CA GLU A 115 -51.97 15.82 30.33
C GLU A 115 -50.90 15.85 29.23
N LYS A 116 -49.65 16.24 29.61
CA LYS A 116 -48.53 16.19 28.68
C LYS A 116 -47.76 14.87 28.74
N ALA A 117 -47.59 14.34 29.96
CA ALA A 117 -46.84 13.09 30.15
C ALA A 117 -47.44 11.91 29.36
N THR A 118 -48.77 11.85 29.25
CA THR A 118 -49.50 10.79 28.51
C THR A 118 -49.40 10.94 27.00
N ARG A 119 -48.89 12.07 26.47
CA ARG A 119 -48.82 12.28 25.00
C ARG A 119 -47.66 11.54 24.32
N LEU A 120 -46.69 11.04 25.07
CA LEU A 120 -45.60 10.21 24.51
C LEU A 120 -45.44 8.92 25.30
N SER A 121 -45.28 7.82 24.58
CA SER A 121 -44.97 6.50 25.10
C SER A 121 -43.70 5.95 24.48
N PHE A 122 -42.87 5.28 25.30
CA PHE A 122 -41.57 4.82 24.91
C PHE A 122 -41.44 3.32 25.17
N TYR A 123 -41.32 2.56 24.10
CA TYR A 123 -41.19 1.10 24.14
C TYR A 123 -39.80 0.70 23.65
N GLY A 124 -38.94 0.37 24.58
CA GLY A 124 -37.64 -0.28 24.29
C GLY A 124 -37.82 -1.82 24.25
N PRO A 125 -36.73 -2.57 24.08
CA PRO A 125 -36.79 -4.04 23.97
C PRO A 125 -37.55 -4.71 25.13
N THR A 126 -37.29 -4.29 26.34
CA THR A 126 -37.91 -4.87 27.54
C THR A 126 -39.42 -4.62 27.56
N GLU A 127 -39.81 -3.38 27.29
CA GLU A 127 -41.23 -2.99 27.26
C GLU A 127 -42.03 -3.71 26.14
N ILE A 128 -41.39 -3.84 24.95
CA ILE A 128 -41.99 -4.58 23.82
C ILE A 128 -42.23 -6.03 24.20
N ILE A 129 -41.23 -6.73 24.72
CA ILE A 129 -41.34 -8.15 25.09
C ILE A 129 -42.41 -8.32 26.16
N HIS A 130 -42.41 -7.50 27.22
CA HIS A 130 -43.44 -7.57 28.24
C HIS A 130 -44.85 -7.30 27.71
N THR A 131 -45.00 -6.37 26.80
CA THR A 131 -46.28 -6.04 26.19
C THR A 131 -46.79 -7.17 25.29
N LEU A 132 -45.89 -7.78 24.48
CA LEU A 132 -46.24 -8.94 23.65
C LEU A 132 -46.63 -10.17 24.49
N GLN A 133 -45.96 -10.38 25.62
CA GLN A 133 -46.29 -11.47 26.56
C GLN A 133 -47.65 -11.23 27.23
N ARG A 134 -47.95 -10.02 27.68
CA ARG A 134 -49.28 -9.65 28.24
C ARG A 134 -50.39 -9.78 27.21
N ALA A 135 -50.10 -9.48 25.96
CA ALA A 135 -51.01 -9.66 24.84
C ALA A 135 -51.15 -11.13 24.39
N LEU A 136 -50.45 -12.07 25.01
CA LEU A 136 -50.38 -13.51 24.67
C LEU A 136 -49.94 -13.77 23.22
N LEU A 137 -49.22 -12.82 22.63
CA LEU A 137 -48.65 -12.96 21.29
C LEU A 137 -47.35 -13.80 21.28
N ILE A 138 -46.64 -13.78 22.40
CA ILE A 138 -45.41 -14.60 22.63
C ILE A 138 -45.48 -15.25 24.00
N SER A 139 -44.88 -16.43 24.11
CA SER A 139 -44.63 -17.12 25.39
C SER A 139 -43.39 -16.48 26.09
N PRO A 140 -43.20 -16.69 27.40
CA PRO A 140 -41.92 -16.45 28.06
C PRO A 140 -40.83 -17.33 27.44
N PRO A 141 -39.52 -16.87 27.45
CA PRO A 141 -38.42 -17.69 26.97
C PRO A 141 -38.35 -18.99 27.80
N PRO A 142 -38.17 -20.17 27.16
CA PRO A 142 -38.22 -21.47 27.81
C PRO A 142 -36.89 -21.85 28.53
N VAL A 143 -36.52 -21.05 29.51
CA VAL A 143 -35.22 -21.17 30.21
C VAL A 143 -35.00 -22.55 30.85
N SER A 144 -36.04 -23.19 31.43
CA SER A 144 -35.93 -24.51 32.01
C SER A 144 -35.62 -25.57 30.95
N GLN A 145 -36.37 -25.56 29.82
CA GLN A 145 -36.12 -26.48 28.73
C GLN A 145 -34.70 -26.31 28.14
N ALA A 146 -34.26 -25.07 27.96
CA ALA A 146 -32.93 -24.80 27.43
C ALA A 146 -31.80 -25.30 28.36
N LYS A 147 -32.02 -25.30 29.69
CA LYS A 147 -31.07 -25.86 30.66
C LYS A 147 -30.92 -27.35 30.55
N ASP A 148 -31.94 -28.06 30.14
CA ASP A 148 -31.93 -29.52 30.01
C ASP A 148 -31.10 -29.96 28.78
N TYR A 149 -30.76 -29.04 27.87
CA TYR A 149 -29.96 -29.30 26.67
C TYR A 149 -28.45 -29.03 26.82
N ILE A 150 -28.03 -28.32 27.86
CA ILE A 150 -26.63 -27.97 28.03
C ILE A 150 -25.94 -28.97 28.93
N GLY A 151 -24.70 -29.33 28.60
CA GLY A 151 -23.86 -30.21 29.41
C GLY A 151 -23.28 -29.52 30.66
N ASP A 152 -22.72 -30.32 31.61
CA ASP A 152 -22.20 -29.85 32.92
C ASP A 152 -21.16 -28.71 32.81
N ASN A 153 -20.47 -28.57 31.66
CA ASN A 153 -19.46 -27.55 31.44
C ASN A 153 -19.93 -26.43 30.48
N GLU A 154 -21.23 -26.35 30.22
CA GLU A 154 -21.82 -25.41 29.32
C GLU A 154 -22.74 -24.41 30.05
N MET A 155 -22.95 -23.25 29.48
CA MET A 155 -23.79 -22.20 30.05
C MET A 155 -24.71 -21.64 28.97
N LEU A 156 -25.88 -21.16 29.36
CA LEU A 156 -26.74 -20.35 28.50
C LEU A 156 -26.27 -18.91 28.54
N GLY A 157 -26.18 -18.30 27.35
CA GLY A 157 -25.99 -16.88 27.18
C GLY A 157 -27.30 -16.08 27.28
N ASP A 158 -27.28 -14.86 26.75
CA ASP A 158 -28.47 -13.99 26.72
C ASP A 158 -29.53 -14.52 25.73
N TRP A 159 -30.77 -14.34 26.13
CA TRP A 159 -31.93 -14.61 25.29
C TRP A 159 -32.15 -13.47 24.28
N VAL A 160 -32.36 -13.85 23.03
CA VAL A 160 -32.68 -12.95 21.93
C VAL A 160 -34.07 -13.28 21.39
N PHE A 161 -34.92 -12.27 21.30
CA PHE A 161 -36.17 -12.36 20.57
C PHE A 161 -35.91 -12.01 19.10
N LEU A 162 -35.90 -13.01 18.23
CA LEU A 162 -35.65 -12.88 16.80
C LEU A 162 -36.97 -12.66 16.05
N ILE A 163 -37.06 -11.54 15.34
CA ILE A 163 -38.13 -11.20 14.41
C ILE A 163 -37.56 -11.41 13.00
N SER A 164 -38.18 -12.29 12.21
CA SER A 164 -37.71 -12.61 10.87
C SER A 164 -38.84 -12.79 9.86
N GLU A 165 -38.50 -12.79 8.59
CA GLU A 165 -39.42 -13.13 7.50
C GLU A 165 -39.97 -14.58 7.58
N PHE A 166 -39.28 -15.45 8.36
CA PHE A 166 -39.72 -16.85 8.60
C PHE A 166 -40.51 -17.05 9.88
N GLY A 167 -40.79 -15.96 10.61
CA GLY A 167 -41.51 -15.98 11.88
C GLY A 167 -40.70 -15.44 13.04
N ASN A 168 -41.26 -15.55 14.25
CA ASN A 168 -40.66 -15.04 15.47
C ASN A 168 -40.17 -16.20 16.36
N TYR A 169 -38.96 -16.08 16.86
CA TYR A 169 -38.30 -17.12 17.61
C TYR A 169 -37.62 -16.59 18.88
N TRP A 170 -37.53 -17.44 19.90
CA TRP A 170 -36.63 -17.28 21.00
C TRP A 170 -35.32 -17.99 20.68
N CYS A 171 -34.20 -17.28 20.70
CA CYS A 171 -32.88 -17.82 20.48
C CYS A 171 -32.02 -17.62 21.73
N VAL A 172 -31.21 -18.62 22.09
CA VAL A 172 -30.26 -18.50 23.20
C VAL A 172 -28.93 -19.13 22.79
N TYR A 173 -27.83 -18.42 23.04
CA TYR A 173 -26.51 -18.96 22.80
C TYR A 173 -26.14 -20.02 23.80
N THR A 174 -25.52 -21.10 23.34
CA THR A 174 -24.86 -22.08 24.19
C THR A 174 -23.38 -21.70 24.31
N LEU A 175 -22.88 -21.61 25.53
CA LEU A 175 -21.53 -21.13 25.85
C LEU A 175 -20.70 -22.26 26.43
N LYS A 176 -19.47 -22.42 25.94
CA LYS A 176 -18.50 -23.36 26.50
C LYS A 176 -17.21 -22.62 26.87
N GLY A 177 -16.80 -22.74 28.11
CA GLY A 177 -15.66 -21.99 28.65
C GLY A 177 -15.83 -20.46 28.53
N GLY A 178 -17.06 -19.97 28.41
CA GLY A 178 -17.42 -18.57 28.28
C GLY A 178 -17.44 -18.02 26.84
N ALA A 179 -17.24 -18.87 25.81
CA ALA A 179 -17.40 -18.51 24.40
C ALA A 179 -18.60 -19.21 23.77
N PRO A 180 -19.34 -18.56 22.86
CA PRO A 180 -20.47 -19.16 22.16
C PRO A 180 -19.96 -20.24 21.20
N PHE A 181 -20.72 -21.33 21.08
CA PHE A 181 -20.42 -22.40 20.16
C PHE A 181 -21.65 -22.88 19.38
N GLY A 182 -22.89 -22.56 19.83
CA GLY A 182 -24.12 -22.91 19.16
C GLY A 182 -25.27 -22.00 19.59
N VAL A 183 -26.42 -22.16 18.97
CA VAL A 183 -27.67 -21.44 19.29
C VAL A 183 -28.83 -22.40 19.34
N LEU A 184 -29.54 -22.43 20.47
CA LEU A 184 -30.82 -23.13 20.58
C LEU A 184 -31.96 -22.22 20.13
N VAL A 185 -32.91 -22.76 19.34
CA VAL A 185 -34.01 -22.02 18.74
C VAL A 185 -35.37 -22.57 19.18
N TYR A 186 -36.27 -21.69 19.62
CA TYR A 186 -37.61 -22.03 20.09
C TYR A 186 -38.64 -21.15 19.39
N HIS A 187 -39.79 -21.68 19.08
CA HIS A 187 -40.94 -20.90 18.59
C HIS A 187 -41.37 -19.88 19.64
N ALA A 188 -41.42 -18.61 19.29
CA ALA A 188 -41.78 -17.56 20.23
C ALA A 188 -43.25 -17.66 20.67
N SER A 189 -44.16 -18.21 19.83
CA SER A 189 -45.56 -18.31 20.12
C SER A 189 -45.92 -19.30 21.26
N ASN A 190 -45.09 -20.36 21.43
CA ASN A 190 -45.42 -21.45 22.35
C ASN A 190 -44.25 -21.98 23.19
N GLY A 191 -43.04 -21.47 22.96
CA GLY A 191 -41.80 -21.87 23.65
C GLY A 191 -41.33 -23.28 23.30
N LYS A 192 -41.85 -23.93 22.28
CA LYS A 192 -41.43 -25.26 21.85
C LYS A 192 -40.15 -25.16 21.03
N HIS A 193 -39.24 -26.10 21.23
CA HIS A 193 -38.01 -26.22 20.47
C HIS A 193 -38.26 -26.40 18.98
N VAL A 194 -37.46 -25.77 18.14
CA VAL A 194 -37.59 -25.90 16.68
C VAL A 194 -36.88 -27.18 16.25
N GLN A 195 -37.63 -28.15 15.77
CA GLN A 195 -37.15 -29.48 15.33
C GLN A 195 -37.08 -29.61 13.79
N THR A 196 -37.54 -28.60 13.06
CA THR A 196 -37.65 -28.66 11.61
C THR A 196 -36.42 -28.14 10.94
N SER A 197 -35.62 -29.00 10.32
CA SER A 197 -34.37 -28.65 9.64
C SER A 197 -34.54 -27.57 8.56
N SER A 198 -35.72 -27.55 7.86
CA SER A 198 -35.99 -26.52 6.87
C SER A 198 -36.12 -25.10 7.48
N ILE A 199 -36.65 -25.00 8.70
CA ILE A 199 -36.75 -23.72 9.44
C ILE A 199 -35.32 -23.27 9.81
N LEU A 200 -34.51 -24.15 10.40
CA LEU A 200 -33.15 -23.83 10.79
C LEU A 200 -32.29 -23.43 9.60
N ASN A 201 -32.45 -24.14 8.46
CA ASN A 201 -31.77 -23.79 7.20
C ASN A 201 -32.22 -22.42 6.65
N ASN A 202 -33.43 -21.99 6.92
CA ASN A 202 -33.90 -20.66 6.54
C ASN A 202 -33.31 -19.60 7.49
N LEU A 203 -33.30 -19.87 8.79
CA LEU A 203 -32.74 -18.97 9.80
C LEU A 203 -31.23 -18.78 9.64
N SER A 204 -30.49 -19.80 9.19
CA SER A 204 -29.05 -19.69 8.91
C SER A 204 -28.70 -18.79 7.73
N LYS A 205 -29.69 -18.41 6.90
CA LYS A 205 -29.50 -17.46 5.78
C LYS A 205 -29.75 -16.00 6.16
N LEU A 206 -30.26 -15.74 7.36
CA LEU A 206 -30.59 -14.42 7.82
C LEU A 206 -29.31 -13.59 8.11
N ASP A 207 -29.37 -12.30 7.84
CA ASP A 207 -28.32 -11.35 8.24
C ASP A 207 -28.41 -11.02 9.74
N THR A 208 -27.93 -11.95 10.55
CA THR A 208 -27.91 -11.85 12.01
C THR A 208 -26.67 -12.55 12.59
N PRO A 209 -26.09 -12.05 13.69
CA PRO A 209 -25.02 -12.77 14.41
C PRO A 209 -25.40 -14.18 14.88
N LEU A 210 -26.70 -14.48 15.03
CA LEU A 210 -27.21 -15.80 15.37
C LEU A 210 -26.93 -16.83 14.26
N ALA A 211 -26.98 -16.41 13.00
CA ALA A 211 -26.73 -17.26 11.84
C ALA A 211 -25.24 -17.60 11.62
N ASP A 212 -24.34 -16.94 12.34
CA ASP A 212 -22.91 -17.22 12.30
C ASP A 212 -22.52 -18.46 13.13
N TYR A 213 -23.48 -19.03 13.89
CA TYR A 213 -23.30 -20.21 14.75
C TYR A 213 -24.21 -21.35 14.29
N ASP A 214 -23.86 -22.58 14.68
CA ASP A 214 -24.72 -23.72 14.41
C ASP A 214 -26.03 -23.57 15.14
N LEU A 215 -27.11 -23.57 14.38
CA LEU A 215 -28.46 -23.59 14.92
C LEU A 215 -28.80 -25.03 15.29
N GLU A 216 -28.82 -25.31 16.59
CA GLU A 216 -28.98 -26.68 17.09
C GLU A 216 -30.45 -27.11 17.12
N VAL A 217 -30.66 -28.30 16.58
CA VAL A 217 -31.90 -29.06 16.77
C VAL A 217 -31.76 -29.76 18.10
N GLY A 218 -32.52 -29.37 19.09
CA GLY A 218 -32.59 -30.11 20.35
C GLY A 218 -33.44 -31.38 20.18
N LEU A 219 -32.86 -32.40 19.62
CA LEU A 219 -33.40 -33.73 19.60
C LEU A 219 -32.82 -34.50 20.79
N ILE A 220 -33.65 -34.76 21.80
CA ILE A 220 -33.53 -35.94 22.59
C ILE A 220 -34.43 -36.98 21.92
N ASP A 221 -33.90 -37.72 20.96
CA ASP A 221 -34.41 -39.05 20.66
C ASP A 221 -33.72 -39.98 21.64
N GLU A 222 -34.50 -40.54 22.56
CA GLU A 222 -34.04 -41.45 23.60
C GLU A 222 -33.37 -42.74 23.04
N ASN A 223 -33.22 -42.85 21.71
CA ASN A 223 -32.67 -44.01 21.04
C ASN A 223 -31.39 -43.76 20.19
N ASP A 224 -30.92 -42.53 20.02
CA ASP A 224 -29.71 -42.28 19.28
C ASP A 224 -28.53 -41.90 20.22
N ASN A 225 -27.71 -42.92 20.53
CA ASN A 225 -26.40 -42.81 21.15
C ASN A 225 -25.40 -42.10 20.20
N PHE A 226 -25.75 -40.99 19.56
CA PHE A 226 -24.80 -40.08 18.96
C PHE A 226 -24.54 -38.91 19.91
N SER A 227 -23.75 -39.18 20.91
CA SER A 227 -23.00 -38.12 21.59
C SER A 227 -22.02 -37.57 20.58
N SER A 228 -22.34 -36.48 19.90
CA SER A 228 -21.32 -35.67 19.23
C SER A 228 -20.24 -35.37 20.25
N PRO A 229 -18.97 -35.62 19.96
CA PRO A 229 -17.92 -35.33 20.93
C PRO A 229 -18.00 -33.83 21.25
N PRO A 230 -17.86 -33.44 22.53
CA PRO A 230 -17.98 -32.05 22.94
C PRO A 230 -17.05 -31.21 22.09
N ARG A 231 -17.60 -30.29 21.30
CA ARG A 231 -16.82 -29.36 20.46
C ARG A 231 -15.83 -28.61 21.34
N LYS A 232 -14.55 -28.81 21.12
CA LYS A 232 -13.51 -28.02 21.77
C LYS A 232 -13.56 -26.60 21.22
N LEU A 233 -13.52 -25.61 22.11
CA LEU A 233 -13.32 -24.22 21.70
C LEU A 233 -12.07 -24.10 20.83
N PRO A 234 -12.10 -23.26 19.79
CA PRO A 234 -10.96 -23.07 18.93
C PRO A 234 -9.75 -22.56 19.73
N THR A 235 -8.61 -23.18 19.48
CA THR A 235 -7.35 -22.73 20.08
C THR A 235 -6.91 -21.44 19.42
N VAL A 236 -6.79 -20.38 20.19
CA VAL A 236 -6.32 -19.07 19.70
C VAL A 236 -4.82 -19.10 19.45
N ILE A 237 -4.41 -18.75 18.27
CA ILE A 237 -3.01 -18.77 17.84
C ILE A 237 -2.42 -17.37 17.96
N GLU A 238 -1.44 -17.21 18.82
CA GLU A 238 -0.69 -15.96 18.97
C GLU A 238 0.25 -15.75 17.76
N VAL A 239 0.42 -14.50 17.32
CA VAL A 239 1.40 -14.15 16.28
C VAL A 239 2.80 -14.59 16.72
N GLN A 240 3.34 -15.55 15.98
CA GLN A 240 4.67 -16.09 16.21
C GLN A 240 5.73 -15.24 15.52
N VAL A 241 6.93 -15.21 16.08
CA VAL A 241 8.11 -14.56 15.49
C VAL A 241 9.12 -15.61 15.05
N GLY A 242 10.03 -15.23 14.16
CA GLY A 242 11.13 -16.09 13.74
C GLY A 242 12.07 -16.44 14.90
N GLU A 243 12.76 -17.58 14.78
CA GLU A 243 13.77 -18.03 15.74
C GLU A 243 15.13 -17.37 15.49
N SER A 244 15.41 -17.03 14.25
CA SER A 244 16.64 -16.38 13.83
C SER A 244 16.37 -15.27 12.81
N TRP A 245 17.41 -14.50 12.48
CA TRP A 245 17.27 -13.45 11.46
C TRP A 245 16.91 -14.02 10.08
N VAL A 246 17.41 -15.20 9.73
CA VAL A 246 17.14 -15.86 8.43
C VAL A 246 15.78 -16.55 8.34
N ASP A 247 15.01 -16.59 9.42
CA ASP A 247 13.67 -17.18 9.44
C ASP A 247 12.67 -16.29 8.68
N TYR A 248 11.82 -16.90 7.85
CA TYR A 248 10.81 -16.17 7.05
C TYR A 248 9.60 -15.67 7.84
N ARG A 249 9.39 -16.18 9.06
CA ARG A 249 8.36 -15.65 9.98
C ARG A 249 8.62 -14.15 10.31
N PRO A 250 7.65 -13.46 10.91
CA PRO A 250 7.83 -12.09 11.38
C PRO A 250 9.14 -11.90 12.13
N ALA A 251 9.85 -10.80 11.91
CA ALA A 251 11.13 -10.52 12.52
C ALA A 251 11.03 -10.53 14.05
N ARG A 252 12.06 -11.07 14.71
CA ARG A 252 12.18 -10.95 16.17
C ARG A 252 12.21 -9.47 16.59
N PRO A 253 11.65 -9.11 17.74
CA PRO A 253 11.62 -7.72 18.20
C PRO A 253 13.00 -7.02 18.24
N GLN A 254 14.07 -7.75 18.54
CA GLN A 254 15.45 -7.22 18.55
C GLN A 254 15.98 -6.94 17.14
N ASP A 255 15.49 -7.65 16.13
CA ASP A 255 15.90 -7.48 14.72
C ASP A 255 15.03 -6.48 13.97
N PHE A 256 13.97 -6.01 14.61
CA PHE A 256 13.04 -5.06 14.00
C PHE A 256 13.68 -3.67 13.85
N VAL A 257 13.67 -3.14 12.64
CA VAL A 257 14.30 -1.86 12.29
C VAL A 257 13.26 -0.83 11.88
N GLY A 258 13.46 0.41 12.32
CA GLY A 258 12.72 1.57 11.83
C GLY A 258 11.29 1.71 12.38
N ARG A 259 10.43 2.38 11.61
CA ARG A 259 9.02 2.62 11.93
C ARG A 259 8.79 3.34 13.29
N TYR A 260 9.75 4.11 13.78
CA TYR A 260 9.67 4.72 15.11
C TYR A 260 8.46 5.65 15.26
N GLN A 261 8.16 6.43 14.22
CA GLN A 261 7.01 7.34 14.23
C GLN A 261 5.70 6.55 14.26
N THR A 262 5.54 5.55 13.41
CA THR A 262 4.34 4.69 13.38
C THR A 262 4.13 3.97 14.72
N GLN A 263 5.20 3.44 15.34
CA GLN A 263 5.12 2.85 16.68
C GLN A 263 4.63 3.86 17.71
N LYS A 264 5.20 5.08 17.71
CA LYS A 264 4.78 6.15 18.62
C LYS A 264 3.32 6.52 18.40
N ASP A 265 2.92 6.75 17.15
CA ASP A 265 1.55 7.16 16.80
C ASP A 265 0.51 6.11 17.22
N ILE A 266 0.84 4.80 17.11
CA ILE A 266 -0.04 3.72 17.58
C ILE A 266 -0.14 3.70 19.11
N PHE A 267 0.98 3.87 19.85
CA PHE A 267 0.92 3.95 21.31
C PHE A 267 0.19 5.20 21.80
N ASP A 268 0.36 6.33 21.12
CA ASP A 268 -0.37 7.56 21.41
C ASP A 268 -1.88 7.35 21.16
N PHE A 269 -2.26 6.66 20.08
CA PHE A 269 -3.64 6.29 19.81
C PHE A 269 -4.24 5.38 20.89
N ILE A 270 -3.52 4.32 21.28
CA ILE A 270 -3.95 3.44 22.38
C ILE A 270 -4.12 4.26 23.69
N GLY A 271 -3.26 5.24 23.89
CA GLY A 271 -3.32 6.13 25.05
C GLY A 271 -4.56 7.03 25.13
N LEU A 272 -5.15 7.39 23.97
CA LEU A 272 -6.38 8.19 23.93
C LEU A 272 -7.57 7.48 24.60
N ALA A 273 -7.57 6.14 24.61
CA ALA A 273 -8.61 5.34 25.25
C ALA A 273 -8.77 5.66 26.75
N LYS A 274 -7.68 5.96 27.47
CA LYS A 274 -7.70 6.29 28.89
C LYS A 274 -8.54 7.53 29.23
N ASN A 275 -8.59 8.48 28.31
CA ASN A 275 -9.28 9.74 28.48
C ASN A 275 -10.66 9.74 27.79
N ASN A 276 -11.13 8.59 27.39
CA ASN A 276 -12.37 8.42 26.62
C ASN A 276 -12.39 9.22 25.31
N LEU A 277 -11.22 9.46 24.72
CA LEU A 277 -11.03 10.20 23.48
C LEU A 277 -10.78 9.26 22.29
N GLY A 278 -11.11 9.74 21.10
CA GLY A 278 -10.84 9.05 19.83
C GLY A 278 -11.70 7.80 19.59
N THR A 279 -11.42 7.16 18.48
CA THR A 279 -11.99 5.84 18.12
C THR A 279 -11.28 4.73 18.89
N ARG A 280 -11.83 3.51 18.88
CA ARG A 280 -11.26 2.33 19.57
C ARG A 280 -10.67 1.32 18.60
N VAL A 281 -10.72 1.60 17.31
CA VAL A 281 -10.29 0.67 16.25
C VAL A 281 -9.20 1.33 15.41
N PHE A 282 -8.16 0.56 15.10
CA PHE A 282 -7.15 0.98 14.12
C PHE A 282 -6.81 -0.15 13.16
N ALA A 283 -6.30 0.23 11.98
CA ALA A 283 -5.80 -0.69 10.98
C ALA A 283 -4.35 -0.35 10.61
N ILE A 284 -3.50 -1.36 10.54
CA ILE A 284 -2.16 -1.28 9.96
C ILE A 284 -2.28 -1.76 8.52
N THR A 285 -2.19 -0.83 7.57
CA THR A 285 -2.40 -1.12 6.15
C THR A 285 -1.09 -1.07 5.37
N GLY A 286 -1.02 -1.75 4.25
CA GLY A 286 0.15 -1.78 3.37
C GLY A 286 0.24 -3.07 2.57
N ASN A 287 1.01 -3.04 1.48
CA ASN A 287 1.20 -4.18 0.61
C ASN A 287 1.83 -5.38 1.34
N SER A 288 1.73 -6.55 0.74
CA SER A 288 2.37 -7.75 1.28
C SER A 288 3.88 -7.53 1.46
N GLY A 289 4.44 -8.10 2.54
CA GLY A 289 5.88 -8.03 2.82
C GLY A 289 6.42 -6.68 3.33
N LEU A 290 5.58 -5.66 3.61
CA LEU A 290 6.02 -4.40 4.21
C LEU A 290 6.29 -4.48 5.72
N GLY A 291 6.14 -5.66 6.34
CA GLY A 291 6.49 -5.90 7.73
C GLY A 291 5.37 -5.59 8.73
N LYS A 292 4.08 -5.68 8.35
CA LYS A 292 2.93 -5.50 9.25
C LYS A 292 3.01 -6.41 10.48
N SER A 293 3.16 -7.71 10.27
CA SER A 293 3.25 -8.70 11.35
C SER A 293 4.49 -8.49 12.24
N SER A 294 5.62 -8.09 11.65
CA SER A 294 6.84 -7.74 12.41
C SER A 294 6.64 -6.49 13.27
N LEU A 295 5.88 -5.50 12.78
CA LEU A 295 5.52 -4.32 13.56
C LEU A 295 4.61 -4.71 14.74
N ILE A 296 3.63 -5.57 14.52
CA ILE A 296 2.75 -6.08 15.59
C ILE A 296 3.56 -6.80 16.67
N ALA A 297 4.47 -7.68 16.29
CA ALA A 297 5.38 -8.35 17.23
C ALA A 297 6.22 -7.33 18.02
N LYS A 298 6.71 -6.28 17.36
CA LYS A 298 7.46 -5.21 18.01
C LYS A 298 6.61 -4.37 18.97
N LEU A 299 5.37 -4.07 18.64
CA LEU A 299 4.44 -3.35 19.51
C LEU A 299 4.14 -4.19 20.77
N ARG A 300 3.89 -5.49 20.59
CA ARG A 300 3.67 -6.42 21.70
C ARG A 300 4.89 -6.48 22.65
N ASP A 301 6.10 -6.63 22.12
CA ASP A 301 7.34 -6.61 22.90
C ASP A 301 7.51 -5.27 23.64
N LYS A 302 7.32 -4.17 22.93
CA LYS A 302 7.49 -2.83 23.49
C LYS A 302 6.48 -2.52 24.60
N SER A 303 5.26 -3.08 24.53
CA SER A 303 4.26 -2.93 25.60
C SER A 303 4.71 -3.56 26.92
N ARG A 304 5.62 -4.55 26.88
CA ARG A 304 6.17 -5.24 28.04
C ARG A 304 7.37 -4.52 28.66
N ASN A 305 7.90 -3.46 28.04
CA ASN A 305 9.05 -2.74 28.56
C ASN A 305 8.68 -1.86 29.78
N GLN A 306 9.68 -1.38 30.52
CA GLN A 306 9.50 -0.63 31.76
C GLN A 306 8.58 0.59 31.62
N PHE A 307 8.55 1.26 30.47
CA PHE A 307 7.78 2.48 30.24
C PHE A 307 6.27 2.21 30.02
N TYR A 308 5.92 1.06 29.39
CA TYR A 308 4.55 0.73 28.99
C TYR A 308 3.92 -0.42 29.77
N ARG A 309 4.71 -1.30 30.41
CA ARG A 309 4.25 -2.56 31.03
C ARG A 309 3.09 -2.43 32.04
N ASN A 310 2.91 -1.28 32.65
CA ASN A 310 1.82 -1.03 33.61
C ASN A 310 0.67 -0.21 33.00
N LYS A 311 0.77 0.17 31.72
CA LYS A 311 -0.17 1.06 31.04
C LYS A 311 -0.92 0.37 29.90
N TYR A 312 -0.21 -0.46 29.14
CA TYR A 312 -0.74 -1.06 27.92
C TYR A 312 -0.40 -2.54 27.86
N PHE A 313 -1.41 -3.37 27.64
CA PHE A 313 -1.25 -4.78 27.33
C PHE A 313 -1.66 -5.01 25.88
N ILE A 314 -0.76 -5.59 25.07
CA ILE A 314 -1.04 -5.89 23.66
C ILE A 314 -1.01 -7.39 23.48
N TYR A 315 -2.13 -7.95 23.01
CA TYR A 315 -2.27 -9.33 22.58
C TYR A 315 -2.45 -9.37 21.07
N ALA A 316 -1.76 -10.26 20.38
CA ALA A 316 -1.77 -10.34 18.93
C ALA A 316 -2.11 -11.75 18.46
N VAL A 317 -3.12 -11.88 17.62
CA VAL A 317 -3.69 -13.15 17.15
C VAL A 317 -3.45 -13.30 15.65
N ASP A 318 -3.00 -14.49 15.24
CA ASP A 318 -2.93 -14.89 13.84
C ASP A 318 -4.30 -15.42 13.39
N ILE A 319 -5.00 -14.65 12.57
CA ILE A 319 -6.35 -15.00 12.12
C ILE A 319 -6.37 -16.18 11.14
N ARG A 320 -5.22 -16.57 10.58
CA ARG A 320 -5.13 -17.74 9.69
C ARG A 320 -5.45 -19.05 10.40
N GLY A 321 -5.37 -19.07 11.73
CA GLY A 321 -5.81 -20.20 12.56
C GLY A 321 -7.33 -20.29 12.74
N ALA A 322 -8.09 -19.31 12.30
CA ALA A 322 -9.53 -19.27 12.46
C ALA A 322 -10.23 -20.22 11.47
N SER A 323 -11.13 -21.04 11.97
CA SER A 323 -11.98 -21.94 11.17
C SER A 323 -13.47 -21.65 11.34
N GLU A 324 -13.88 -20.97 12.40
CA GLU A 324 -15.25 -20.68 12.75
C GLU A 324 -15.41 -19.29 13.43
N PRO A 325 -16.61 -18.69 13.42
CA PRO A 325 -16.88 -17.36 14.00
C PRO A 325 -16.55 -17.24 15.48
N SER A 326 -16.69 -18.32 16.23
CA SER A 326 -16.36 -18.41 17.65
C SER A 326 -14.88 -18.06 17.97
N TYR A 327 -13.98 -18.18 16.97
CA TYR A 327 -12.57 -17.81 17.10
C TYR A 327 -12.36 -16.34 17.51
N ILE A 328 -13.22 -15.44 17.01
CA ILE A 328 -13.15 -14.01 17.34
C ILE A 328 -13.44 -13.78 18.82
N MET A 329 -14.49 -14.43 19.34
CA MET A 329 -14.85 -14.31 20.75
C MET A 329 -13.86 -15.04 21.66
N ALA A 330 -13.37 -16.20 21.26
CA ALA A 330 -12.29 -16.90 21.96
C ALA A 330 -11.03 -16.02 22.04
N SER A 331 -10.69 -15.29 20.97
CA SER A 331 -9.57 -14.34 20.96
C SER A 331 -9.76 -13.18 21.94
N LEU A 332 -10.96 -12.60 21.99
CA LEU A 332 -11.30 -11.56 22.97
C LEU A 332 -11.13 -12.06 24.41
N ILE A 333 -11.75 -13.20 24.75
CA ILE A 333 -11.69 -13.77 26.09
C ILE A 333 -10.24 -14.10 26.47
N THR A 334 -9.49 -14.71 25.54
CA THR A 334 -8.08 -15.03 25.75
C THR A 334 -7.26 -13.77 26.00
N ALA A 335 -7.45 -12.71 25.21
CA ALA A 335 -6.75 -11.44 25.40
C ALA A 335 -7.02 -10.82 26.78
N LEU A 336 -8.29 -10.83 27.23
CA LEU A 336 -8.67 -10.32 28.55
C LEU A 336 -8.08 -11.17 29.68
N ARG A 337 -8.11 -12.50 29.55
CA ARG A 337 -7.52 -13.44 30.53
C ARG A 337 -6.00 -13.29 30.62
N GLU A 338 -5.32 -13.19 29.49
CA GLU A 338 -3.87 -12.98 29.46
C GLU A 338 -3.47 -11.61 30.03
N ALA A 339 -4.28 -10.56 29.76
CA ALA A 339 -4.08 -9.26 30.39
C ALA A 339 -4.24 -9.32 31.92
N GLN A 340 -5.25 -10.05 32.40
CA GLN A 340 -5.46 -10.27 33.83
C GLN A 340 -4.29 -11.06 34.48
N LYS A 341 -3.78 -12.11 33.82
CA LYS A 341 -2.58 -12.84 34.25
C LYS A 341 -1.35 -11.93 34.32
N ALA A 342 -1.25 -10.96 33.41
CA ALA A 342 -0.18 -9.97 33.37
C ALA A 342 -0.37 -8.83 34.42
N GLY A 343 -1.40 -8.88 35.25
CA GLY A 343 -1.67 -7.91 36.33
C GLY A 343 -2.50 -6.70 35.91
N PHE A 344 -3.17 -6.77 34.75
CA PHE A 344 -4.08 -5.73 34.29
C PHE A 344 -5.49 -5.94 34.84
N GLY A 345 -6.12 -4.87 35.31
CA GLY A 345 -7.44 -4.92 35.96
C GLY A 345 -7.46 -5.69 37.27
N ASP A 346 -8.67 -6.05 37.70
CA ASP A 346 -8.89 -6.87 38.88
C ASP A 346 -9.09 -8.34 38.51
N LYS A 347 -8.89 -9.25 39.47
CA LYS A 347 -9.15 -10.68 39.25
C LYS A 347 -10.66 -10.91 39.27
N VAL A 348 -11.27 -11.00 38.10
CA VAL A 348 -12.69 -11.28 37.89
C VAL A 348 -12.80 -12.48 36.98
N GLU A 349 -13.81 -13.32 37.16
CA GLU A 349 -14.10 -14.38 36.19
C GLU A 349 -14.56 -13.76 34.87
N ILE A 350 -13.77 -13.99 33.83
CA ILE A 350 -14.09 -13.47 32.49
C ILE A 350 -15.00 -14.47 31.80
N SER A 351 -16.28 -14.16 31.76
CA SER A 351 -17.31 -14.93 31.09
C SER A 351 -18.17 -14.03 30.23
N LEU A 352 -18.69 -14.59 29.14
CA LEU A 352 -19.47 -13.91 28.11
C LEU A 352 -20.91 -14.36 28.20
N THR A 353 -21.82 -13.44 28.45
CA THR A 353 -23.24 -13.73 28.49
C THR A 353 -23.96 -13.34 27.20
N ASP A 354 -23.39 -12.37 26.45
CA ASP A 354 -23.93 -11.89 25.18
C ASP A 354 -22.82 -11.77 24.14
N PRO A 355 -22.71 -12.72 23.21
CA PRO A 355 -21.71 -12.69 22.15
C PRO A 355 -21.89 -11.56 21.14
N SER A 356 -23.10 -11.07 20.95
CA SER A 356 -23.36 -9.97 20.00
C SER A 356 -22.95 -8.60 20.55
N SER A 357 -22.84 -8.48 21.89
CA SER A 357 -22.37 -7.29 22.60
C SER A 357 -21.55 -7.69 23.82
N PRO A 358 -20.35 -8.25 23.62
CA PRO A 358 -19.54 -8.82 24.69
C PRO A 358 -19.22 -7.81 25.82
N PHE A 359 -19.09 -6.52 25.50
CA PHE A 359 -18.81 -5.48 26.49
C PHE A 359 -20.03 -5.10 27.36
N ASN A 360 -21.22 -5.59 27.04
CA ASN A 360 -22.40 -5.50 27.89
C ASN A 360 -22.50 -6.66 28.90
N SER A 361 -21.73 -7.72 28.76
CA SER A 361 -21.65 -8.83 29.70
C SER A 361 -21.18 -8.33 31.08
N PRO A 362 -21.90 -8.61 32.17
CA PRO A 362 -21.64 -8.02 33.49
C PRO A 362 -20.21 -8.18 33.97
N ASN A 363 -19.63 -9.38 33.81
CA ASN A 363 -18.27 -9.67 34.24
C ASN A 363 -17.23 -8.93 33.41
N ILE A 364 -17.38 -8.86 32.07
CA ILE A 364 -16.51 -8.09 31.18
C ILE A 364 -16.62 -6.60 31.51
N LYS A 365 -17.83 -6.11 31.70
CA LYS A 365 -18.07 -4.70 32.06
C LYS A 365 -17.43 -4.33 33.41
N SER A 366 -17.49 -5.22 34.41
CA SER A 366 -16.81 -5.04 35.69
C SER A 366 -15.28 -5.03 35.51
N TYR A 367 -14.74 -5.97 34.71
CA TYR A 367 -13.30 -6.01 34.41
C TYR A 367 -12.83 -4.74 33.69
N ILE A 368 -13.56 -4.27 32.68
CA ILE A 368 -13.23 -3.03 31.96
C ILE A 368 -13.24 -1.82 32.89
N LYS A 369 -14.22 -1.70 33.79
CA LYS A 369 -14.24 -0.64 34.79
C LYS A 369 -13.00 -0.66 35.68
N SER A 370 -12.50 -1.85 36.03
CA SER A 370 -11.28 -1.98 36.82
C SER A 370 -10.03 -1.52 36.04
N LEU A 371 -9.98 -1.74 34.72
CA LEU A 371 -8.94 -1.20 33.84
C LEU A 371 -9.00 0.33 33.79
N GLU A 372 -10.19 0.89 33.67
CA GLU A 372 -10.42 2.35 33.65
C GLU A 372 -9.95 3.00 34.97
N ALA A 373 -10.33 2.43 36.09
CA ALA A 373 -9.91 2.90 37.42
C ALA A 373 -8.39 2.93 37.60
N LYS A 374 -7.68 1.96 36.98
CA LYS A 374 -6.21 1.88 37.04
C LYS A 374 -5.51 2.62 35.90
N GLY A 375 -6.25 3.24 34.98
CA GLY A 375 -5.71 3.91 33.81
C GLY A 375 -4.95 2.95 32.87
N GLN A 376 -5.38 1.69 32.80
CA GLN A 376 -4.81 0.62 31.98
C GLN A 376 -5.63 0.41 30.73
N VAL A 377 -5.00 -0.02 29.63
CA VAL A 377 -5.66 -0.31 28.36
C VAL A 377 -5.21 -1.67 27.84
N VAL A 378 -6.16 -2.48 27.40
CA VAL A 378 -5.93 -3.74 26.70
C VAL A 378 -6.13 -3.51 25.21
N CYS A 379 -5.22 -4.02 24.40
CA CYS A 379 -5.29 -3.96 22.95
C CYS A 379 -5.20 -5.37 22.36
N LEU A 380 -6.20 -5.76 21.58
CA LEU A 380 -6.22 -6.99 20.79
C LEU A 380 -5.95 -6.64 19.33
N ILE A 381 -4.98 -7.32 18.69
CA ILE A 381 -4.64 -7.10 17.28
C ILE A 381 -4.82 -8.40 16.51
N PHE A 382 -5.61 -8.37 15.45
CA PHE A 382 -5.74 -9.46 14.48
C PHE A 382 -4.78 -9.23 13.31
N ASP A 383 -3.84 -10.16 13.12
CA ASP A 383 -2.90 -10.16 11.99
C ASP A 383 -3.43 -11.00 10.83
N GLN A 384 -3.06 -10.67 9.59
CA GLN A 384 -3.46 -11.35 8.35
C GLN A 384 -4.99 -11.32 8.11
N PHE A 385 -5.63 -10.22 8.47
CA PHE A 385 -7.09 -10.11 8.50
C PHE A 385 -7.76 -10.24 7.13
N GLU A 386 -7.04 -9.94 6.05
CA GLU A 386 -7.48 -10.11 4.66
C GLU A 386 -7.76 -11.57 4.28
N GLU A 387 -7.23 -12.54 5.00
CA GLU A 387 -7.49 -13.96 4.71
C GLU A 387 -8.96 -14.35 4.91
N LEU A 388 -9.68 -13.62 5.77
CA LEU A 388 -11.09 -13.90 6.08
C LEU A 388 -12.06 -13.73 4.91
N TYR A 389 -11.67 -13.00 3.87
CA TYR A 389 -12.48 -12.85 2.67
C TYR A 389 -11.91 -13.57 1.45
N SER A 390 -10.78 -14.25 1.61
CA SER A 390 -10.18 -15.05 0.54
C SER A 390 -11.05 -16.25 0.14
N LYS A 391 -11.89 -16.72 1.05
CA LYS A 391 -12.77 -17.87 0.88
C LYS A 391 -14.17 -17.60 1.42
N PRO A 392 -15.25 -18.04 0.73
CA PRO A 392 -16.62 -17.83 1.18
C PRO A 392 -16.92 -18.39 2.57
N GLU A 393 -16.34 -19.54 2.93
CA GLU A 393 -16.53 -20.20 4.23
C GLU A 393 -15.96 -19.41 5.41
N LEU A 394 -15.00 -18.50 5.17
CA LEU A 394 -14.39 -17.66 6.20
C LEU A 394 -15.13 -16.32 6.40
N PHE A 395 -16.12 -16.03 5.55
CA PHE A 395 -16.83 -14.76 5.62
C PHE A 395 -17.66 -14.58 6.90
N GLY A 396 -18.16 -15.69 7.50
CA GLY A 396 -18.80 -15.66 8.82
C GLY A 396 -17.89 -15.12 9.92
N ILE A 397 -16.61 -15.46 9.89
CA ILE A 397 -15.60 -14.96 10.83
C ILE A 397 -15.37 -13.45 10.65
N PHE A 398 -15.37 -12.98 9.40
CA PHE A 398 -15.31 -11.55 9.09
C PHE A 398 -16.50 -10.78 9.68
N LYS A 399 -17.72 -11.32 9.55
CA LYS A 399 -18.93 -10.74 10.15
C LYS A 399 -18.85 -10.69 11.67
N ALA A 400 -18.36 -11.74 12.32
CA ALA A 400 -18.18 -11.78 13.77
C ALA A 400 -17.14 -10.71 14.23
N ALA A 401 -16.04 -10.54 13.50
CA ALA A 401 -15.07 -9.49 13.76
C ALA A 401 -15.67 -8.08 13.58
N ARG A 402 -16.48 -7.87 12.53
CA ARG A 402 -17.21 -6.61 12.32
C ARG A 402 -18.16 -6.30 13.50
N SER A 403 -18.93 -7.28 13.97
CA SER A 403 -19.81 -7.10 15.13
C SER A 403 -19.02 -6.67 16.36
N LEU A 404 -17.88 -7.29 16.63
CA LEU A 404 -16.98 -6.91 17.73
C LEU A 404 -16.45 -5.48 17.56
N MET A 405 -16.08 -5.06 16.33
CA MET A 405 -15.62 -3.69 16.07
C MET A 405 -16.70 -2.65 16.40
N LEU A 406 -17.93 -2.90 16.00
CA LEU A 406 -19.06 -2.00 16.26
C LEU A 406 -19.38 -1.92 17.76
N ASP A 407 -19.35 -3.04 18.46
CA ASP A 407 -19.57 -3.07 19.92
C ASP A 407 -18.49 -2.26 20.67
N ILE A 408 -17.22 -2.42 20.31
CA ILE A 408 -16.11 -1.67 20.90
C ILE A 408 -16.21 -0.17 20.57
N ALA A 409 -16.54 0.17 19.33
CA ALA A 409 -16.69 1.57 18.91
C ALA A 409 -17.84 2.27 19.67
N GLY A 410 -18.94 1.54 19.92
CA GLY A 410 -20.09 2.05 20.67
C GLY A 410 -19.81 2.21 22.18
N ASN A 411 -19.13 1.27 22.78
CA ASN A 411 -18.89 1.24 24.24
C ASN A 411 -17.78 2.20 24.71
N LYS A 412 -16.87 2.63 23.84
CA LYS A 412 -15.74 3.56 24.11
C LYS A 412 -14.96 3.25 25.40
N SER A 413 -14.76 1.98 25.69
CA SER A 413 -14.07 1.49 26.88
C SER A 413 -12.53 1.55 26.76
N ASN A 414 -11.80 1.18 27.82
CA ASN A 414 -10.34 1.03 27.82
C ASN A 414 -9.87 -0.25 27.11
N PHE A 415 -10.55 -0.60 26.04
CA PHE A 415 -10.19 -1.68 25.14
C PHE A 415 -10.03 -1.15 23.71
N VAL A 416 -8.96 -1.55 23.03
CA VAL A 416 -8.63 -1.12 21.68
C VAL A 416 -8.48 -2.35 20.77
N LEU A 417 -9.01 -2.25 19.56
CA LEU A 417 -8.94 -3.31 18.57
C LEU A 417 -8.09 -2.86 17.38
N GLY A 418 -7.14 -3.70 16.99
CA GLY A 418 -6.25 -3.48 15.86
C GLY A 418 -6.41 -4.55 14.79
N PHE A 419 -6.16 -4.19 13.54
CA PHE A 419 -6.15 -5.13 12.40
C PHE A 419 -4.92 -4.89 11.54
N ALA A 420 -4.31 -5.96 11.02
CA ALA A 420 -3.37 -5.83 9.91
C ALA A 420 -4.07 -6.25 8.62
N TRP A 421 -4.08 -5.34 7.66
CA TRP A 421 -4.81 -5.46 6.41
C TRP A 421 -3.89 -5.28 5.20
N LYS A 422 -3.97 -6.18 4.22
CA LYS A 422 -3.23 -6.11 2.96
C LYS A 422 -3.97 -5.20 1.96
N THR A 423 -3.28 -4.23 1.36
CA THR A 423 -3.88 -3.25 0.42
C THR A 423 -3.70 -3.59 -1.05
N ASP A 424 -2.84 -4.55 -1.37
CA ASP A 424 -2.58 -5.02 -2.74
C ASP A 424 -3.51 -6.17 -3.16
N SER A 425 -4.37 -6.66 -2.26
CA SER A 425 -5.43 -7.58 -2.63
C SER A 425 -6.52 -6.83 -3.42
N THR A 426 -6.78 -7.30 -4.63
CA THR A 426 -7.88 -6.84 -5.45
C THR A 426 -9.20 -7.44 -4.94
N THR A 427 -9.70 -6.97 -3.79
CA THR A 427 -11.07 -7.26 -3.42
C THR A 427 -11.96 -6.57 -4.44
N GLN A 428 -12.75 -7.34 -5.17
CA GLN A 428 -13.67 -6.79 -6.15
C GLN A 428 -14.68 -5.90 -5.43
N GLN A 429 -15.11 -4.80 -6.06
CA GLN A 429 -16.03 -3.83 -5.44
C GLN A 429 -17.39 -4.42 -5.12
N ASP A 430 -17.79 -5.49 -5.81
CA ASP A 430 -18.99 -6.27 -5.59
C ASP A 430 -18.88 -7.29 -4.45
N HIS A 431 -17.68 -7.51 -3.89
CA HIS A 431 -17.51 -8.43 -2.77
C HIS A 431 -18.07 -7.83 -1.47
N PRO A 432 -18.92 -8.56 -0.71
CA PRO A 432 -19.53 -8.04 0.52
C PRO A 432 -18.54 -7.50 1.55
N ALA A 433 -17.34 -8.11 1.69
CA ALA A 433 -16.30 -7.63 2.59
C ALA A 433 -15.78 -6.23 2.22
N TYR A 434 -15.79 -5.87 0.93
CA TYR A 434 -15.39 -4.53 0.48
C TYR A 434 -16.32 -3.47 1.09
N HIS A 435 -17.61 -3.64 0.94
CA HIS A 435 -18.62 -2.71 1.48
C HIS A 435 -18.58 -2.66 3.01
N LEU A 436 -18.60 -3.80 3.68
CA LEU A 436 -18.56 -3.88 5.14
C LEU A 436 -17.29 -3.26 5.73
N TRP A 437 -16.13 -3.37 5.05
CA TRP A 437 -14.90 -2.72 5.48
C TRP A 437 -14.97 -1.21 5.28
N HIS A 438 -15.57 -0.74 4.20
CA HIS A 438 -15.76 0.70 3.93
C HIS A 438 -16.74 1.35 4.91
N GLU A 439 -17.81 0.67 5.30
CA GLU A 439 -18.74 1.15 6.34
C GLU A 439 -18.05 1.44 7.68
N LEU A 440 -16.96 0.73 7.97
CA LEU A 440 -16.17 0.92 9.19
C LEU A 440 -15.13 2.04 9.07
N ALA A 441 -15.07 2.77 7.96
CA ALA A 441 -14.06 3.80 7.71
C ALA A 441 -14.07 4.91 8.79
N ASP A 442 -15.26 5.33 9.21
CA ASP A 442 -15.42 6.38 10.22
C ASP A 442 -15.10 5.91 11.66
N HIS A 443 -15.07 4.60 11.87
CA HIS A 443 -14.82 3.99 13.17
C HIS A 443 -13.36 3.60 13.41
N ARG A 444 -12.50 3.64 12.38
CA ARG A 444 -11.10 3.21 12.45
C ARG A 444 -10.11 4.29 12.06
N LYS A 445 -8.93 4.25 12.65
CA LYS A 445 -7.76 5.03 12.22
C LYS A 445 -6.80 4.14 11.45
N GLU A 446 -6.35 4.59 10.28
CA GLU A 446 -5.42 3.83 9.47
C GLU A 446 -3.97 4.31 9.63
N TYR A 447 -3.05 3.35 9.72
CA TYR A 447 -1.61 3.52 9.72
C TYR A 447 -1.02 2.79 8.53
N LYS A 448 -0.77 3.53 7.46
CA LYS A 448 -0.21 2.97 6.24
C LYS A 448 1.30 2.77 6.37
N LEU A 449 1.76 1.56 6.06
CA LEU A 449 3.19 1.26 5.98
C LEU A 449 3.71 1.51 4.55
N ASP A 450 4.82 2.23 4.47
CA ASP A 450 5.56 2.46 3.25
C ASP A 450 6.80 1.55 3.18
N VAL A 451 7.51 1.57 2.05
CA VAL A 451 8.84 0.95 1.92
C VAL A 451 9.86 1.59 2.87
N PHE A 452 10.93 0.88 3.17
CA PHE A 452 12.05 1.39 3.97
C PHE A 452 12.77 2.54 3.26
N ASP A 453 13.25 3.49 4.05
CA ASP A 453 14.24 4.47 3.57
C ASP A 453 15.66 3.89 3.61
N ASN A 454 16.63 4.64 3.03
CA ASN A 454 18.03 4.20 2.99
C ASN A 454 18.65 4.02 4.39
N GLY A 455 18.19 4.78 5.39
CA GLY A 455 18.65 4.65 6.77
C GLY A 455 18.14 3.37 7.42
N GLU A 456 16.88 3.02 7.17
CA GLU A 456 16.25 1.78 7.64
C GLU A 456 16.90 0.55 6.95
N ILE A 457 17.14 0.61 5.62
CA ILE A 457 17.87 -0.43 4.90
C ILE A 457 19.28 -0.61 5.49
N SER A 458 20.03 0.48 5.69
CA SER A 458 21.39 0.42 6.23
C SER A 458 21.43 -0.20 7.63
N LYS A 459 20.48 0.15 8.50
CA LYS A 459 20.35 -0.45 9.84
C LYS A 459 20.03 -1.94 9.77
N SER A 460 19.11 -2.33 8.87
CA SER A 460 18.75 -3.74 8.67
C SER A 460 19.94 -4.56 8.19
N LEU A 461 20.73 -4.03 7.24
CA LEU A 461 21.96 -4.68 6.79
C LEU A 461 22.99 -4.80 7.91
N THR A 462 23.12 -3.79 8.78
CA THR A 462 24.01 -3.86 9.95
C THR A 462 23.53 -4.91 10.97
N THR A 463 22.22 -5.08 11.15
CA THR A 463 21.66 -6.14 12.00
C THR A 463 21.95 -7.52 11.41
N PHE A 464 21.81 -7.65 10.09
CA PHE A 464 22.17 -8.86 9.36
C PHE A 464 23.65 -9.22 9.53
N GLU A 465 24.58 -8.26 9.32
CA GLU A 465 26.02 -8.46 9.49
C GLU A 465 26.39 -8.93 10.91
N LYS A 466 25.68 -8.43 11.93
CA LYS A 466 25.87 -8.87 13.33
C LYS A 466 25.42 -10.32 13.55
N GLU A 467 24.27 -10.70 12.95
CA GLU A 467 23.74 -12.07 13.09
C GLU A 467 24.65 -13.10 12.39
N VAL A 468 25.17 -12.75 11.21
CA VAL A 468 26.05 -13.60 10.43
C VAL A 468 27.50 -13.62 10.99
N GLY A 469 27.84 -12.62 11.81
CA GLY A 469 29.21 -12.47 12.35
C GLY A 469 30.24 -11.98 11.33
N GLN A 470 29.81 -11.62 10.14
CA GLN A 470 30.69 -11.18 9.03
C GLN A 470 30.14 -9.95 8.35
N LYS A 471 31.03 -9.01 7.99
CA LYS A 471 30.68 -7.84 7.18
C LYS A 471 30.58 -8.21 5.71
N ILE A 472 29.53 -7.76 5.07
CA ILE A 472 29.40 -7.83 3.61
C ILE A 472 30.19 -6.67 2.96
N SER A 473 30.69 -6.90 1.73
CA SER A 473 31.42 -5.87 0.99
C SER A 473 30.55 -4.63 0.72
N THR A 474 31.18 -3.46 0.60
CA THR A 474 30.47 -2.22 0.26
C THR A 474 29.69 -2.34 -1.04
N GLU A 475 30.20 -3.10 -1.99
CA GLU A 475 29.58 -3.35 -3.28
C GLU A 475 28.27 -4.17 -3.12
N ILE A 476 28.33 -5.31 -2.43
CA ILE A 476 27.15 -6.14 -2.12
C ILE A 476 26.11 -5.31 -1.37
N ARG A 477 26.55 -4.55 -0.36
CA ARG A 477 25.67 -3.66 0.42
C ARG A 477 24.97 -2.62 -0.46
N TYR A 478 25.72 -1.99 -1.38
CA TYR A 478 25.15 -1.05 -2.34
C TYR A 478 24.12 -1.73 -3.26
N GLN A 479 24.45 -2.88 -3.82
CA GLN A 479 23.57 -3.59 -4.73
C GLN A 479 22.29 -4.08 -4.04
N ILE A 480 22.38 -4.68 -2.85
CA ILE A 480 21.19 -5.06 -2.07
C ILE A 480 20.29 -3.84 -1.83
N THR A 481 20.90 -2.70 -1.45
CA THR A 481 20.16 -1.45 -1.22
C THR A 481 19.41 -0.99 -2.46
N GLN A 482 20.02 -1.11 -3.62
CA GLN A 482 19.39 -0.72 -4.88
C GLN A 482 18.34 -1.73 -5.36
N PHE A 483 18.59 -3.03 -5.23
CA PHE A 483 17.68 -4.08 -5.71
C PHE A 483 16.45 -4.27 -4.81
N CYS A 484 16.58 -4.10 -3.48
CA CYS A 484 15.45 -4.27 -2.58
C CYS A 484 14.37 -3.20 -2.73
N GLN A 485 14.68 -2.06 -3.36
CA GLN A 485 13.75 -0.94 -3.59
C GLN A 485 13.00 -0.50 -2.31
N GLY A 486 13.61 -0.75 -1.15
CA GLY A 486 13.02 -0.48 0.15
C GLY A 486 12.00 -1.51 0.65
N TYR A 487 11.71 -2.58 -0.10
CA TYR A 487 10.80 -3.64 0.36
C TYR A 487 11.47 -4.53 1.41
N PRO A 488 10.98 -4.58 2.67
CA PRO A 488 11.62 -5.35 3.73
C PRO A 488 11.74 -6.84 3.43
N TRP A 489 10.72 -7.44 2.80
CA TRP A 489 10.74 -8.84 2.43
C TRP A 489 11.83 -9.16 1.39
N LEU A 490 11.99 -8.27 0.38
CA LEU A 490 12.99 -8.45 -0.66
C LEU A 490 14.40 -8.23 -0.11
N LEU A 491 14.57 -7.22 0.76
CA LEU A 491 15.82 -7.01 1.49
C LEU A 491 16.22 -8.27 2.27
N LYS A 492 15.28 -8.87 3.00
CA LYS A 492 15.52 -10.10 3.76
C LYS A 492 15.87 -11.28 2.84
N LYS A 493 15.14 -11.47 1.74
CA LYS A 493 15.38 -12.54 0.78
C LYS A 493 16.74 -12.42 0.10
N LEU A 494 17.13 -11.20 -0.30
CA LEU A 494 18.45 -10.93 -0.85
C LEU A 494 19.58 -11.21 0.16
N CYS A 495 19.39 -10.83 1.41
CA CYS A 495 20.38 -11.10 2.47
C CYS A 495 20.51 -12.61 2.75
N ILE A 496 19.41 -13.36 2.77
CA ILE A 496 19.43 -14.81 2.94
C ILE A 496 20.19 -15.47 1.79
N ASN A 497 19.90 -15.06 0.55
CA ASN A 497 20.61 -15.57 -0.64
C ASN A 497 22.13 -15.28 -0.57
N VAL A 498 22.50 -14.07 -0.15
CA VAL A 498 23.92 -13.72 0.06
C VAL A 498 24.55 -14.60 1.15
N TYR A 499 23.86 -14.82 2.25
CA TYR A 499 24.32 -15.68 3.34
C TYR A 499 24.57 -17.12 2.86
N ASP A 500 23.58 -17.71 2.18
CA ASP A 500 23.68 -19.09 1.67
C ASP A 500 24.82 -19.23 0.63
N SER A 501 25.05 -18.21 -0.19
CA SER A 501 26.14 -18.20 -1.17
C SER A 501 27.52 -18.04 -0.50
N MET A 502 27.61 -17.20 0.54
CA MET A 502 28.85 -17.08 1.34
C MET A 502 29.16 -18.37 2.09
N ASP A 503 28.16 -19.03 2.65
CA ASP A 503 28.31 -20.31 3.36
C ASP A 503 28.81 -21.43 2.41
N ARG A 504 28.37 -21.40 1.15
CA ARG A 504 28.90 -22.28 0.09
C ARG A 504 30.29 -21.90 -0.45
N GLY A 505 30.90 -20.81 0.07
CA GLY A 505 32.20 -20.33 -0.39
C GLY A 505 32.21 -19.69 -1.78
N GLU A 506 31.05 -19.25 -2.28
CA GLU A 506 30.95 -18.54 -3.56
C GLU A 506 31.61 -17.16 -3.48
N SER A 507 32.27 -16.73 -4.59
CA SER A 507 32.82 -15.38 -4.62
C SER A 507 31.73 -14.32 -4.64
N ALA A 508 31.97 -13.18 -4.02
CA ALA A 508 31.03 -12.04 -3.97
C ALA A 508 30.53 -11.62 -5.37
N ASP A 509 31.40 -11.71 -6.38
CA ASP A 509 31.10 -11.34 -7.76
C ASP A 509 30.03 -12.27 -8.39
N ASN A 510 29.99 -13.56 -8.00
CA ASN A 510 28.99 -14.51 -8.49
C ASN A 510 27.64 -14.37 -7.79
N ILE A 511 27.62 -13.94 -6.54
CA ILE A 511 26.39 -13.72 -5.74
C ILE A 511 25.51 -12.65 -6.38
N LEU A 512 26.13 -11.62 -6.95
CA LEU A 512 25.45 -10.42 -7.47
C LEU A 512 24.81 -10.61 -8.85
N VAL A 513 25.26 -11.61 -9.62
CA VAL A 513 24.80 -11.87 -10.99
C VAL A 513 23.35 -12.41 -11.01
N ASN A 514 22.88 -12.98 -9.91
CA ASN A 514 21.63 -13.75 -9.85
C ASN A 514 20.49 -13.11 -9.06
N LEU A 515 20.54 -11.81 -8.75
CA LEU A 515 19.55 -11.09 -7.96
C LEU A 515 18.21 -10.79 -8.70
N ASP A 516 17.68 -11.77 -9.45
CA ASP A 516 16.34 -11.70 -10.00
C ASP A 516 15.34 -12.34 -9.02
N VAL A 517 14.27 -11.63 -8.70
CA VAL A 517 13.23 -12.10 -7.77
C VAL A 517 12.66 -13.45 -8.17
N LYS A 518 12.45 -13.69 -9.48
CA LYS A 518 11.97 -14.97 -9.98
C LYS A 518 12.96 -16.09 -9.66
N ARG A 519 14.24 -15.87 -9.93
CA ARG A 519 15.30 -16.86 -9.63
C ARG A 519 15.47 -17.11 -8.14
N LEU A 520 15.26 -16.09 -7.28
CA LEU A 520 15.29 -16.27 -5.83
C LEU A 520 14.19 -17.21 -5.34
N PHE A 521 13.02 -17.21 -5.98
CA PHE A 521 11.93 -18.12 -5.65
C PHE A 521 12.10 -19.48 -6.35
N GLU A 522 12.61 -19.50 -7.59
CA GLU A 522 12.97 -20.74 -8.27
C GLU A 522 14.02 -21.54 -7.50
N ALA A 523 14.96 -20.87 -6.85
CA ALA A 523 15.97 -21.52 -6.01
C ALA A 523 15.34 -22.27 -4.81
N ASP A 524 14.29 -21.73 -4.20
CA ASP A 524 13.53 -22.40 -3.14
C ASP A 524 12.81 -23.67 -3.66
N LEU A 525 12.38 -23.66 -4.92
CA LEU A 525 11.69 -24.78 -5.55
C LEU A 525 12.64 -25.87 -6.08
N ASN A 526 13.83 -25.49 -6.56
CA ASN A 526 14.79 -26.41 -7.17
C ASN A 526 15.36 -27.46 -6.19
N GLY A 527 15.27 -27.20 -4.88
CA GLY A 527 15.70 -28.13 -3.82
C GLY A 527 14.62 -29.13 -3.38
N LEU A 528 13.46 -29.18 -4.05
CA LEU A 528 12.31 -30.00 -3.66
C LEU A 528 12.24 -31.30 -4.46
N THR A 529 11.86 -32.38 -3.81
CA THR A 529 11.45 -33.62 -4.47
C THR A 529 10.13 -33.41 -5.24
N PRO A 530 9.79 -34.27 -6.21
CA PRO A 530 8.49 -34.18 -6.89
C PRO A 530 7.29 -34.24 -5.95
N GLN A 531 7.36 -35.07 -4.89
CA GLN A 531 6.31 -35.20 -3.87
C GLN A 531 6.19 -33.90 -3.07
N GLU A 532 7.30 -33.32 -2.61
CA GLU A 532 7.32 -32.06 -1.89
C GLU A 532 6.77 -30.90 -2.75
N SER A 533 7.14 -30.85 -4.04
CA SER A 533 6.64 -29.84 -4.98
C SER A 533 5.13 -29.95 -5.18
N THR A 534 4.61 -31.18 -5.28
CA THR A 534 3.17 -31.43 -5.40
C THR A 534 2.41 -31.03 -4.11
N CYS A 535 2.94 -31.43 -2.95
CA CYS A 535 2.38 -31.05 -1.64
C CYS A 535 2.38 -29.53 -1.44
N LEU A 536 3.49 -28.86 -1.78
CA LEU A 536 3.62 -27.41 -1.66
C LEU A 536 2.60 -26.67 -2.55
N ARG A 537 2.40 -27.13 -3.79
CA ARG A 537 1.37 -26.58 -4.71
C ARG A 537 -0.04 -26.82 -4.19
N LEU A 538 -0.31 -27.99 -3.63
CA LEU A 538 -1.60 -28.30 -3.02
C LEU A 538 -1.90 -27.35 -1.85
N ILE A 539 -0.94 -27.16 -0.95
CA ILE A 539 -1.06 -26.22 0.16
C ILE A 539 -1.27 -24.80 -0.36
N ALA A 540 -0.48 -24.35 -1.34
CA ALA A 540 -0.58 -23.01 -1.92
C ALA A 540 -1.97 -22.72 -2.50
N ASN A 541 -2.56 -23.69 -3.20
CA ASN A 541 -3.90 -23.56 -3.80
C ASN A 541 -5.03 -23.56 -2.75
N LYS A 542 -4.86 -24.31 -1.65
CA LYS A 542 -5.87 -24.48 -0.60
C LYS A 542 -5.66 -23.56 0.60
N ALA A 543 -4.59 -22.78 0.65
CA ALA A 543 -4.25 -21.96 1.82
C ALA A 543 -5.35 -20.93 2.18
N PRO A 544 -5.72 -20.83 3.47
CA PRO A 544 -5.32 -21.66 4.61
C PRO A 544 -5.82 -23.10 4.50
N ALA A 545 -4.90 -24.07 4.33
CA ALA A 545 -5.23 -25.47 4.08
C ALA A 545 -5.39 -26.26 5.40
N ASP A 546 -6.27 -27.22 5.46
CA ASP A 546 -6.45 -28.06 6.63
C ASP A 546 -5.27 -29.03 6.79
N TRP A 547 -4.72 -29.12 8.00
CA TRP A 547 -3.59 -29.99 8.33
C TRP A 547 -3.91 -31.48 8.09
N SER A 548 -5.10 -31.92 8.51
CA SER A 548 -5.50 -33.33 8.42
C SER A 548 -5.66 -33.74 6.96
N GLU A 549 -6.29 -32.88 6.15
CA GLU A 549 -6.48 -33.12 4.71
C GLU A 549 -5.13 -33.22 3.98
N ILE A 550 -4.18 -32.33 4.28
CA ILE A 550 -2.87 -32.37 3.64
C ILE A 550 -2.07 -33.61 4.05
N ILE A 551 -2.13 -34.04 5.31
CA ILE A 551 -1.49 -35.28 5.75
C ILE A 551 -2.07 -36.50 5.03
N GLU A 552 -3.38 -36.57 4.90
CA GLU A 552 -4.06 -37.67 4.22
C GLU A 552 -3.63 -37.77 2.75
N LEU A 553 -3.53 -36.62 2.06
CA LEU A 553 -3.19 -36.55 0.63
C LEU A 553 -1.69 -36.70 0.33
N SER A 554 -0.81 -36.23 1.21
CA SER A 554 0.64 -36.11 0.88
C SER A 554 1.55 -36.87 1.85
N GLY A 555 1.01 -37.37 2.96
CA GLY A 555 1.75 -38.05 4.02
C GLY A 555 2.50 -37.09 4.97
N PRO A 556 2.69 -37.53 6.24
CA PRO A 556 3.27 -36.69 7.28
C PRO A 556 4.75 -36.35 7.04
N THR A 557 5.51 -37.26 6.43
CA THR A 557 6.94 -37.06 6.16
C THR A 557 7.20 -35.94 5.18
N THR A 558 6.43 -35.90 4.08
CA THR A 558 6.52 -34.85 3.04
C THR A 558 6.16 -33.48 3.63
N LEU A 559 5.08 -33.44 4.41
CA LEU A 559 4.64 -32.20 5.04
C LEU A 559 5.66 -31.69 6.06
N ASN A 560 6.16 -32.55 6.95
CA ASN A 560 7.18 -32.19 7.93
C ASN A 560 8.47 -31.69 7.28
N SER A 561 8.88 -32.28 6.16
CA SER A 561 10.02 -31.79 5.37
C SER A 561 9.82 -30.36 4.89
N LEU A 562 8.65 -30.03 4.34
CA LEU A 562 8.32 -28.67 3.91
C LEU A 562 8.30 -27.66 5.05
N VAL A 563 7.81 -28.06 6.23
CA VAL A 563 7.86 -27.25 7.45
C VAL A 563 9.31 -27.03 7.90
N HIS A 564 10.14 -28.07 7.90
CA HIS A 564 11.57 -27.98 8.22
C HIS A 564 12.33 -27.08 7.23
N LYS A 565 12.01 -27.18 5.95
CA LYS A 565 12.54 -26.29 4.90
C LYS A 565 11.99 -24.85 5.03
N ARG A 566 11.10 -24.59 6.00
CA ARG A 566 10.48 -23.27 6.27
C ARG A 566 9.68 -22.70 5.11
N LEU A 567 9.22 -23.55 4.19
CA LEU A 567 8.38 -23.16 3.05
C LEU A 567 6.90 -23.12 3.43
N VAL A 568 6.52 -23.89 4.46
CA VAL A 568 5.17 -23.97 4.99
C VAL A 568 5.16 -23.53 6.46
N VAL A 569 4.16 -22.73 6.82
CA VAL A 569 3.92 -22.27 8.20
C VAL A 569 2.63 -22.93 8.69
N LYS A 570 2.69 -23.52 9.89
CA LYS A 570 1.53 -24.06 10.60
C LYS A 570 0.99 -23.02 11.58
N SER A 571 -0.31 -22.68 11.47
CA SER A 571 -1.04 -21.82 12.40
C SER A 571 -2.25 -22.61 12.93
N GLY A 572 -2.12 -23.18 14.13
CA GLY A 572 -3.11 -24.12 14.66
C GLY A 572 -3.22 -25.38 13.79
N ASP A 573 -4.42 -25.68 13.32
CA ASP A 573 -4.70 -26.79 12.39
C ASP A 573 -4.68 -26.35 10.92
N ARG A 574 -4.21 -25.14 10.64
CA ARG A 574 -4.11 -24.58 9.28
C ARG A 574 -2.67 -24.46 8.82
N LEU A 575 -2.49 -24.69 7.51
CA LEU A 575 -1.22 -24.59 6.80
C LEU A 575 -1.24 -23.44 5.82
N ASN A 576 -0.18 -22.67 5.80
CA ASN A 576 0.01 -21.56 4.87
C ASN A 576 1.40 -21.58 4.28
N ILE A 577 1.59 -20.98 3.12
CA ILE A 577 2.91 -20.68 2.57
C ILE A 577 3.53 -19.54 3.40
N TYR A 578 4.84 -19.53 3.56
CA TYR A 578 5.55 -18.58 4.42
C TYR A 578 5.34 -17.11 4.04
N TRP A 579 5.15 -16.79 2.76
CA TRP A 579 4.80 -15.46 2.28
C TRP A 579 3.71 -15.53 1.20
N ASP A 580 2.76 -14.61 1.21
CA ASP A 580 1.72 -14.49 0.19
C ASP A 580 2.31 -14.28 -1.20
N ILE A 581 3.40 -13.49 -1.31
CA ILE A 581 4.11 -13.25 -2.58
C ILE A 581 4.64 -14.56 -3.16
N PHE A 582 5.14 -15.46 -2.33
CA PHE A 582 5.61 -16.77 -2.78
C PHE A 582 4.42 -17.70 -3.10
N LYS A 583 3.33 -17.62 -2.34
CA LYS A 583 2.07 -18.31 -2.67
C LYS A 583 1.58 -17.91 -4.07
N ASP A 584 1.48 -16.60 -4.35
CA ASP A 584 1.03 -16.08 -5.64
C ASP A 584 1.95 -16.52 -6.80
N PHE A 585 3.26 -16.62 -6.55
CA PHE A 585 4.22 -17.15 -7.51
C PHE A 585 4.01 -18.65 -7.79
N ILE A 586 3.79 -19.47 -6.74
CA ILE A 586 3.56 -20.93 -6.88
C ILE A 586 2.27 -21.21 -7.66
N VAL A 587 1.19 -20.45 -7.36
CA VAL A 587 -0.15 -20.69 -7.93
C VAL A 587 -0.27 -20.15 -9.34
N ASN A 588 0.23 -18.94 -9.61
CA ASN A 588 -0.07 -18.18 -10.82
C ASN A 588 1.17 -17.75 -11.63
N ASP A 589 2.38 -18.12 -11.21
CA ASP A 589 3.66 -17.56 -11.73
C ASP A 589 3.68 -16.02 -11.70
N LYS A 590 2.89 -15.39 -10.78
CA LYS A 590 2.79 -13.95 -10.66
C LYS A 590 3.74 -13.44 -9.60
N LEU A 591 4.55 -12.47 -9.99
CA LEU A 591 5.39 -11.70 -9.08
C LEU A 591 4.81 -10.28 -8.95
N PRO A 592 4.88 -9.69 -7.76
CA PRO A 592 4.49 -8.29 -7.61
C PRO A 592 5.38 -7.41 -8.48
N ILE A 593 4.79 -6.42 -9.11
CA ILE A 593 5.57 -5.39 -9.79
C ILE A 593 6.27 -4.59 -8.69
N ILE A 594 7.59 -4.80 -8.57
CA ILE A 594 8.43 -3.98 -7.71
C ILE A 594 8.78 -2.73 -8.50
N PRO A 595 8.26 -1.56 -8.14
CA PRO A 595 8.52 -0.34 -8.88
C PRO A 595 10.01 -0.03 -8.85
N PHE A 596 10.62 0.11 -10.02
CA PHE A 596 12.02 0.44 -10.15
C PHE A 596 12.21 1.97 -10.06
N ASN A 597 13.04 2.43 -9.12
CA ASN A 597 13.20 3.86 -8.81
C ASN A 597 14.55 4.45 -9.23
N TYR A 598 15.40 3.65 -9.89
CA TYR A 598 16.74 4.08 -10.25
C TYR A 598 16.73 5.16 -11.31
N VAL A 599 17.46 6.25 -11.05
CA VAL A 599 17.70 7.33 -12.00
C VAL A 599 19.13 7.23 -12.52
N PRO A 600 19.35 6.83 -13.79
CA PRO A 600 20.68 6.68 -14.34
C PRO A 600 21.51 7.99 -14.26
N SER A 601 22.81 7.87 -14.01
CA SER A 601 23.74 9.01 -13.98
C SER A 601 24.18 9.43 -15.37
N SER A 602 24.14 8.53 -16.34
CA SER A 602 24.49 8.74 -17.75
C SER A 602 23.26 9.00 -18.62
N ASP A 603 23.45 9.59 -19.77
CA ASP A 603 22.41 9.63 -20.81
C ASP A 603 22.37 8.31 -21.60
N VAL A 604 21.19 8.04 -22.17
CA VAL A 604 20.92 6.76 -22.85
C VAL A 604 21.86 6.50 -24.05
N ILE A 605 22.28 7.55 -24.77
CA ILE A 605 23.16 7.42 -25.94
C ILE A 605 24.55 6.99 -25.54
N SER A 606 25.11 7.68 -24.50
CA SER A 606 26.41 7.33 -23.95
C SER A 606 26.42 5.91 -23.36
N LEU A 607 25.33 5.53 -22.70
CA LEU A 607 25.14 4.19 -22.16
C LEU A 607 25.13 3.13 -23.26
N MET A 608 24.38 3.34 -24.33
CA MET A 608 24.30 2.42 -25.46
C MET A 608 25.66 2.32 -26.18
N ARG A 609 26.34 3.45 -26.37
CA ARG A 609 27.67 3.48 -26.98
C ARG A 609 28.68 2.64 -26.22
N VAL A 610 28.69 2.72 -24.88
CA VAL A 610 29.56 1.89 -24.06
C VAL A 610 29.13 0.43 -24.12
N CYS A 611 27.84 0.13 -24.01
CA CYS A 611 27.32 -1.24 -24.05
C CYS A 611 27.70 -1.97 -25.36
N LYS A 612 27.65 -1.29 -26.50
CA LYS A 612 27.99 -1.84 -27.83
C LYS A 612 29.46 -2.27 -27.95
N VAL A 613 30.38 -1.68 -27.20
CA VAL A 613 31.81 -2.01 -27.24
C VAL A 613 32.24 -3.05 -26.21
N LEU A 614 31.33 -3.40 -25.27
CA LEU A 614 31.58 -4.48 -24.32
C LEU A 614 31.64 -5.84 -25.01
N LYS A 615 32.55 -6.70 -24.55
CA LYS A 615 32.61 -8.10 -25.02
C LYS A 615 31.57 -8.95 -24.29
N ILE A 616 31.05 -9.97 -24.98
CA ILE A 616 30.05 -10.91 -24.44
C ILE A 616 30.73 -11.93 -23.53
N ASP A 617 31.86 -12.47 -23.96
CA ASP A 617 32.49 -13.64 -23.32
C ASP A 617 33.64 -13.28 -22.36
N SER A 618 34.09 -12.03 -22.34
CA SER A 618 35.24 -11.60 -21.53
C SER A 618 35.08 -10.22 -20.95
N PHE A 619 35.66 -10.02 -19.76
CA PHE A 619 35.71 -8.71 -19.12
C PHE A 619 36.69 -7.79 -19.81
N THR A 620 36.36 -6.54 -20.02
CA THR A 620 37.17 -5.48 -20.61
C THR A 620 37.40 -4.37 -19.58
N GLU A 621 38.64 -3.96 -19.38
CA GLU A 621 38.98 -2.92 -18.41
C GLU A 621 38.41 -1.55 -18.78
N SER A 622 38.03 -0.76 -17.77
CA SER A 622 37.45 0.58 -17.92
C SER A 622 38.32 1.53 -18.72
N SER A 623 39.63 1.44 -18.58
CA SER A 623 40.61 2.24 -19.37
C SER A 623 40.56 1.89 -20.85
N THR A 624 40.50 0.60 -21.19
CA THR A 624 40.38 0.12 -22.57
C THR A 624 39.07 0.56 -23.19
N ILE A 625 37.93 0.40 -22.46
CA ILE A 625 36.64 0.89 -22.90
C ILE A 625 36.69 2.40 -23.15
N GLY A 626 37.33 3.17 -22.22
CA GLY A 626 37.45 4.61 -22.34
C GLY A 626 38.18 5.04 -23.62
N ASN A 627 39.23 4.32 -24.01
CA ASN A 627 39.97 4.57 -25.26
C ASN A 627 39.10 4.26 -26.49
N LEU A 628 38.34 3.15 -26.48
CA LEU A 628 37.47 2.74 -27.60
C LEU A 628 36.34 3.74 -27.87
N VAL A 629 35.78 4.32 -26.81
CA VAL A 629 34.63 5.26 -26.90
C VAL A 629 35.07 6.74 -26.73
N GLU A 630 36.35 7.02 -26.62
CA GLU A 630 36.91 8.38 -26.40
C GLU A 630 36.30 9.09 -25.17
N LEU A 631 36.13 8.38 -24.07
CA LEU A 631 35.61 8.91 -22.80
C LEU A 631 36.64 8.70 -21.69
N LYS A 632 36.65 9.62 -20.71
CA LYS A 632 37.50 9.47 -19.53
C LYS A 632 37.11 8.25 -18.70
N GLU A 633 38.07 7.56 -18.12
CA GLU A 633 37.83 6.37 -17.30
C GLU A 633 36.78 6.60 -16.20
N LYS A 634 36.84 7.72 -15.47
CA LYS A 634 35.81 8.08 -14.48
C LYS A 634 34.39 8.14 -15.07
N THR A 635 34.25 8.54 -16.32
CA THR A 635 32.94 8.56 -17.02
C THR A 635 32.52 7.14 -17.35
N ILE A 636 33.45 6.27 -17.75
CA ILE A 636 33.16 4.84 -17.98
C ILE A 636 32.69 4.15 -16.70
N TRP A 637 33.33 4.47 -15.55
CA TRP A 637 32.88 3.97 -14.27
C TRP A 637 31.41 4.29 -13.97
N ASN A 638 31.02 5.54 -14.18
CA ASN A 638 29.62 5.96 -13.95
C ASN A 638 28.65 5.28 -14.94
N ILE A 639 29.03 5.16 -16.21
CA ILE A 639 28.22 4.48 -17.22
C ILE A 639 28.18 2.97 -16.94
N GLY A 640 29.31 2.39 -16.55
CA GLY A 640 29.39 0.98 -16.16
C GLY A 640 28.49 0.65 -14.95
N ALA A 641 28.47 1.53 -13.95
CA ALA A 641 27.54 1.38 -12.83
C ALA A 641 26.08 1.42 -13.28
N ASP A 642 25.73 2.35 -14.19
CA ASP A 642 24.38 2.40 -14.77
C ASP A 642 24.06 1.13 -15.57
N LEU A 643 24.99 0.62 -16.37
CA LEU A 643 24.83 -0.63 -17.13
C LEU A 643 24.56 -1.84 -16.22
N VAL A 644 25.29 -1.96 -15.12
CA VAL A 644 25.12 -3.01 -14.12
C VAL A 644 23.75 -2.88 -13.43
N MET A 645 23.39 -1.66 -13.01
CA MET A 645 22.09 -1.40 -12.36
C MET A 645 20.91 -1.64 -13.26
N LEU A 646 21.06 -1.38 -14.53
CA LEU A 646 20.02 -1.67 -15.53
C LEU A 646 20.04 -3.14 -15.97
N GLY A 647 21.06 -3.93 -15.59
CA GLY A 647 21.19 -5.36 -15.90
C GLY A 647 21.74 -5.64 -17.31
N LEU A 648 22.36 -4.64 -17.94
CA LEU A 648 22.95 -4.73 -19.28
C LEU A 648 24.41 -5.22 -19.26
N ALA A 649 25.10 -5.06 -18.14
CA ALA A 649 26.48 -5.50 -17.98
C ALA A 649 26.71 -6.19 -16.63
N GLU A 650 27.74 -7.00 -16.58
CA GLU A 650 28.36 -7.57 -15.38
C GLU A 650 29.68 -6.88 -15.11
N ARG A 651 30.04 -6.77 -13.82
CA ARG A 651 31.26 -6.09 -13.38
C ARG A 651 32.16 -7.03 -12.59
N ARG A 652 33.44 -6.92 -12.79
CA ARG A 652 34.48 -7.57 -11.98
C ARG A 652 35.61 -6.58 -11.74
N GLY A 653 35.73 -6.06 -10.53
CA GLY A 653 36.67 -4.95 -10.22
C GLY A 653 36.42 -3.74 -11.11
N SER A 654 37.44 -3.33 -11.91
CA SER A 654 37.35 -2.22 -12.89
C SER A 654 36.90 -2.64 -14.28
N ALA A 655 36.67 -3.91 -14.50
CA ALA A 655 36.31 -4.46 -15.79
C ALA A 655 34.81 -4.75 -15.93
N PHE A 656 34.30 -4.65 -17.15
CA PHE A 656 32.88 -4.87 -17.50
C PHE A 656 32.77 -5.84 -18.69
N LYS A 657 31.71 -6.65 -18.70
CA LYS A 657 31.29 -7.46 -19.86
C LYS A 657 29.78 -7.31 -20.06
N VAL A 658 29.28 -7.70 -21.22
CA VAL A 658 27.84 -7.79 -21.48
C VAL A 658 27.20 -8.79 -20.51
N SER A 659 26.03 -8.45 -19.98
CA SER A 659 25.27 -9.37 -19.12
C SER A 659 24.92 -10.65 -19.87
N ASN A 660 25.04 -11.80 -19.20
CA ASN A 660 24.65 -13.11 -19.76
C ASN A 660 23.15 -13.19 -20.16
N ARG A 661 22.35 -12.18 -19.82
CA ARG A 661 20.95 -12.05 -20.23
C ARG A 661 20.79 -11.48 -21.63
N LEU A 662 21.83 -10.84 -22.16
CA LEU A 662 21.87 -10.29 -23.49
C LEU A 662 22.70 -11.23 -24.40
N ASN A 663 22.03 -11.95 -25.30
CA ASN A 663 22.72 -12.84 -26.25
C ASN A 663 23.53 -12.06 -27.29
N ALA A 664 23.31 -10.79 -27.44
CA ALA A 664 24.04 -9.89 -28.31
C ALA A 664 23.95 -8.43 -27.77
N ASN A 665 24.89 -7.57 -28.15
CA ASN A 665 24.94 -6.16 -27.75
C ASN A 665 24.55 -5.20 -28.88
N ASN A 666 23.67 -5.63 -29.77
CA ASN A 666 23.11 -4.78 -30.81
C ASN A 666 22.08 -3.77 -30.22
N GLU A 667 21.80 -2.73 -30.96
CA GLU A 667 20.97 -1.60 -30.52
C GLU A 667 19.54 -2.01 -30.17
N GLU A 668 18.96 -2.84 -31.00
CA GLU A 668 17.56 -3.31 -30.87
C GLU A 668 17.35 -4.10 -29.58
N LEU A 669 18.25 -5.05 -29.30
CA LEU A 669 18.20 -5.87 -28.08
C LEU A 669 18.44 -5.04 -26.82
N ILE A 670 19.39 -4.11 -26.85
CA ILE A 670 19.63 -3.19 -25.72
C ILE A 670 18.39 -2.36 -25.44
N LEU A 671 17.74 -1.81 -26.48
CA LEU A 671 16.51 -1.01 -26.33
C LEU A 671 15.35 -1.85 -25.85
N LYS A 672 15.17 -3.05 -26.37
CA LYS A 672 14.14 -3.98 -25.90
C LYS A 672 14.31 -4.26 -24.40
N PHE A 673 15.53 -4.56 -23.98
CA PHE A 673 15.83 -4.81 -22.57
C PHE A 673 15.61 -3.58 -21.69
N LEU A 674 16.05 -2.41 -22.12
CA LEU A 674 15.77 -1.14 -21.44
C LEU A 674 14.27 -0.89 -21.31
N ARG A 675 13.50 -1.17 -22.36
CA ARG A 675 12.05 -1.01 -22.33
C ARG A 675 11.41 -1.90 -21.28
N GLU A 676 11.75 -3.19 -21.22
CA GLU A 676 11.26 -4.12 -20.19
C GLU A 676 11.59 -3.64 -18.77
N LYS A 677 12.76 -3.04 -18.58
CA LYS A 677 13.15 -2.42 -17.30
C LYS A 677 12.35 -1.16 -16.97
N PHE A 678 12.26 -0.23 -17.92
CA PHE A 678 11.58 1.04 -17.70
C PHE A 678 10.05 0.91 -17.69
N GLU A 679 9.48 -0.18 -18.20
CA GLU A 679 8.06 -0.49 -18.00
C GLU A 679 7.68 -0.61 -16.53
N LYS A 680 8.60 -1.11 -15.70
CA LYS A 680 8.45 -1.23 -14.24
C LYS A 680 8.93 0.02 -13.48
N HIS A 681 9.34 1.10 -14.17
CA HIS A 681 9.82 2.31 -13.51
C HIS A 681 8.68 3.11 -12.89
N SER A 682 8.83 3.51 -11.61
CA SER A 682 7.78 4.21 -10.85
C SER A 682 7.22 5.43 -11.55
N LEU A 683 8.08 6.24 -12.19
CA LEU A 683 7.62 7.40 -12.94
C LEU A 683 6.71 6.97 -14.11
N LYS A 684 7.11 5.94 -14.90
CA LYS A 684 6.29 5.42 -16.01
C LYS A 684 4.94 4.93 -15.49
N ILE A 685 4.93 4.12 -14.43
CA ILE A 685 3.70 3.60 -13.83
C ILE A 685 2.78 4.74 -13.37
N ASN A 686 3.35 5.75 -12.70
CA ASN A 686 2.58 6.88 -12.18
C ASN A 686 1.97 7.72 -13.30
N ILE A 687 2.78 8.13 -14.29
CA ILE A 687 2.29 8.97 -15.40
C ILE A 687 1.30 8.21 -16.29
N PHE A 688 1.52 6.92 -16.50
CA PHE A 688 0.63 6.09 -17.31
C PHE A 688 -0.73 5.93 -16.64
N LYS A 689 -0.76 5.64 -15.34
CA LYS A 689 -2.01 5.52 -14.56
C LYS A 689 -2.85 6.80 -14.58
N LYS A 690 -2.20 7.98 -14.60
CA LYS A 690 -2.87 9.28 -14.48
C LYS A 690 -3.13 9.97 -15.81
N TYR A 691 -2.29 9.76 -16.83
CA TYR A 691 -2.22 10.60 -18.02
C TYR A 691 -2.05 9.82 -19.33
N SER A 692 -2.42 8.53 -19.38
CA SER A 692 -2.33 7.74 -20.62
C SER A 692 -3.04 8.43 -21.80
N GLY A 693 -2.37 8.54 -22.93
CA GLY A 693 -2.88 9.22 -24.14
C GLY A 693 -2.95 10.74 -24.07
N GLN A 694 -2.57 11.38 -22.94
CA GLN A 694 -2.63 12.82 -22.76
C GLN A 694 -1.27 13.48 -22.99
N THR A 695 -1.32 14.78 -23.32
CA THR A 695 -0.12 15.62 -23.39
C THR A 695 0.19 16.22 -22.01
N ILE A 696 1.41 16.06 -21.56
CA ILE A 696 1.86 16.52 -20.23
C ILE A 696 3.11 17.39 -20.36
N SER A 697 3.20 18.40 -19.48
CA SER A 697 4.34 19.29 -19.43
C SER A 697 5.52 18.68 -18.68
N LYS A 698 6.71 19.20 -18.94
CA LYS A 698 7.92 18.82 -18.20
C LYS A 698 7.82 19.11 -16.69
N SER A 699 7.13 20.15 -16.28
CA SER A 699 6.90 20.49 -14.87
C SER A 699 6.03 19.44 -14.19
N LEU A 700 5.04 18.89 -14.89
CA LEU A 700 4.18 17.82 -14.39
C LEU A 700 4.96 16.50 -14.25
N LEU A 701 5.88 16.21 -15.19
CA LEU A 701 6.81 15.06 -15.05
C LEU A 701 7.73 15.21 -13.84
N GLU A 702 8.26 16.42 -13.57
CA GLU A 702 9.06 16.68 -12.38
C GLU A 702 8.25 16.49 -11.10
N LYS A 703 7.01 16.98 -11.06
CA LYS A 703 6.08 16.76 -9.94
C LYS A 703 5.80 15.27 -9.71
N SER A 704 5.47 14.54 -10.78
CA SER A 704 5.23 13.10 -10.72
C SER A 704 6.47 12.32 -10.23
N LEU A 705 7.67 12.73 -10.62
CA LEU A 705 8.91 12.12 -10.13
C LEU A 705 9.12 12.38 -8.63
N LYS A 706 8.84 13.59 -8.15
CA LYS A 706 8.89 13.92 -6.72
C LYS A 706 7.89 13.09 -5.91
N GLU A 707 6.69 12.85 -6.45
CA GLU A 707 5.68 11.98 -5.83
C GLU A 707 6.14 10.51 -5.76
N CYS A 708 6.87 10.02 -6.76
CA CYS A 708 7.43 8.65 -6.76
C CYS A 708 8.59 8.47 -5.76
N LEU A 709 9.27 9.55 -5.39
CA LEU A 709 10.44 9.55 -4.51
C LEU A 709 10.25 10.46 -3.28
N PRO A 710 9.19 10.31 -2.47
CA PRO A 710 8.80 11.28 -1.44
C PRO A 710 9.83 11.44 -0.31
N LYS A 711 10.65 10.41 -0.07
CA LYS A 711 11.69 10.42 0.97
C LYS A 711 13.02 11.04 0.51
N SER A 712 13.14 11.38 -0.78
CA SER A 712 14.37 11.93 -1.36
C SER A 712 14.42 13.46 -1.19
N LYS A 713 15.39 13.94 -0.42
CA LYS A 713 15.61 15.38 -0.19
C LYS A 713 16.68 15.90 -1.16
N HIS A 714 16.28 16.21 -2.39
CA HIS A 714 17.15 16.82 -3.39
C HIS A 714 16.84 18.30 -3.60
N ARG A 715 17.86 19.08 -4.02
CA ARG A 715 17.67 20.47 -4.47
C ARG A 715 16.94 20.51 -5.81
N ASP A 716 16.18 21.56 -6.10
CA ASP A 716 15.42 21.70 -7.34
C ASP A 716 16.26 21.51 -8.61
N LYS A 717 17.50 21.97 -8.60
CA LYS A 717 18.42 21.77 -9.73
C LYS A 717 18.68 20.28 -9.99
N THR A 718 18.77 19.46 -8.95
CA THR A 718 18.96 18.01 -9.07
C THR A 718 17.73 17.34 -9.63
N TRP A 719 16.54 17.72 -9.14
CA TRP A 719 15.27 17.22 -9.67
C TRP A 719 15.12 17.49 -11.17
N LYS A 720 15.42 18.69 -11.63
CA LYS A 720 15.44 19.05 -13.07
C LYS A 720 16.39 18.17 -13.88
N VAL A 721 17.57 17.87 -13.35
CA VAL A 721 18.54 16.99 -14.01
C VAL A 721 18.02 15.57 -14.11
N TYR A 722 17.45 15.03 -13.03
CA TYR A 722 16.88 13.68 -12.98
C TYR A 722 15.69 13.54 -13.94
N THR A 723 14.77 14.49 -13.92
CA THR A 723 13.64 14.52 -14.84
C THR A 723 14.09 14.53 -16.29
N ASN A 724 15.07 15.38 -16.66
CA ASN A 724 15.59 15.44 -18.03
C ASN A 724 16.23 14.11 -18.49
N ARG A 725 16.91 13.41 -17.59
CA ARG A 725 17.50 12.10 -17.91
C ARG A 725 16.43 11.05 -18.13
N LEU A 726 15.48 10.94 -17.18
CA LEU A 726 14.39 9.97 -17.29
C LEU A 726 13.51 10.21 -18.52
N ILE A 727 13.23 11.47 -18.89
CA ILE A 727 12.53 11.80 -20.13
C ILE A 727 13.23 11.17 -21.34
N LYS A 728 14.55 11.28 -21.45
CA LYS A 728 15.30 10.68 -22.55
C LYS A 728 15.18 9.16 -22.59
N TYR A 729 15.29 8.50 -21.44
CA TYR A 729 15.10 7.05 -21.35
C TYR A 729 13.67 6.66 -21.73
N LEU A 730 12.66 7.35 -21.21
CA LEU A 730 11.26 7.08 -21.52
C LEU A 730 10.93 7.31 -22.99
N ILE A 731 11.53 8.33 -23.64
CA ILE A 731 11.41 8.53 -25.09
C ILE A 731 12.07 7.39 -25.85
N SER A 732 13.32 7.03 -25.50
CA SER A 732 14.04 5.92 -26.16
C SER A 732 13.33 4.58 -26.00
N CYS A 733 12.61 4.39 -24.91
CA CYS A 733 11.78 3.21 -24.67
C CYS A 733 10.37 3.28 -25.27
N GLY A 734 9.98 4.38 -25.93
CA GLY A 734 8.68 4.54 -26.55
C GLY A 734 7.51 4.79 -25.61
N PHE A 735 7.76 5.21 -24.36
CA PHE A 735 6.73 5.56 -23.38
C PHE A 735 6.34 7.05 -23.40
N LEU A 736 7.17 7.88 -23.99
CA LEU A 736 6.90 9.29 -24.22
C LEU A 736 7.25 9.65 -25.67
N SER A 737 6.44 10.47 -26.33
CA SER A 737 6.80 11.16 -27.56
C SER A 737 6.80 12.66 -27.33
N GLN A 738 7.80 13.36 -27.87
CA GLN A 738 7.92 14.80 -27.72
C GLN A 738 7.05 15.52 -28.75
N VAL A 739 6.20 16.44 -28.30
CA VAL A 739 5.38 17.31 -29.14
C VAL A 739 5.63 18.76 -28.70
N GLY A 740 6.46 19.45 -29.46
CA GLY A 740 6.89 20.80 -29.09
C GLY A 740 7.63 20.82 -27.74
N PRO A 741 7.19 21.64 -26.76
CA PRO A 741 7.77 21.67 -25.41
C PRO A 741 7.27 20.56 -24.49
N ASP A 742 6.19 19.88 -24.87
CA ASP A 742 5.45 18.91 -24.05
C ASP A 742 5.64 17.47 -24.54
N PHE A 743 5.04 16.50 -23.85
CA PHE A 743 5.22 15.08 -24.09
C PHE A 743 3.86 14.35 -24.06
N ILE A 744 3.62 13.51 -25.04
CA ILE A 744 2.46 12.58 -25.04
C ILE A 744 2.87 11.31 -24.31
N VAL A 745 2.05 10.88 -23.37
CA VAL A 745 2.20 9.58 -22.69
C VAL A 745 1.63 8.50 -23.58
N GLN A 746 2.48 7.59 -24.06
CA GLN A 746 2.09 6.54 -25.00
C GLN A 746 1.87 5.21 -24.30
N ASP A 747 0.89 4.44 -24.82
CA ASP A 747 0.75 3.03 -24.48
C ASP A 747 1.81 2.20 -25.23
N SER A 748 2.15 1.03 -24.69
CA SER A 748 3.26 0.16 -25.08
C SER A 748 3.25 -0.37 -26.54
N GLY A 749 2.45 0.25 -27.46
CA GLY A 749 2.14 -0.34 -28.75
C GLY A 749 3.17 -0.16 -29.87
N ALA A 750 3.78 0.99 -30.09
CA ALA A 750 4.63 1.24 -31.26
C ALA A 750 5.94 1.95 -30.90
N VAL A 751 7.05 1.26 -31.12
CA VAL A 751 8.39 1.87 -31.12
C VAL A 751 8.66 2.37 -32.52
N ASN A 752 8.44 3.66 -32.76
CA ASN A 752 9.11 4.38 -33.83
C ASN A 752 10.28 5.15 -33.21
N LEU A 753 11.38 4.47 -32.98
CA LEU A 753 12.63 5.07 -32.57
C LEU A 753 13.37 5.56 -33.81
N ASP A 754 13.17 6.81 -34.14
CA ASP A 754 14.09 7.50 -35.03
C ASP A 754 15.37 7.85 -34.24
N MET A 755 16.17 6.78 -33.97
CA MET A 755 17.48 6.92 -33.32
C MET A 755 18.45 7.76 -34.16
N ASP A 756 18.28 7.77 -35.45
CA ASP A 756 19.03 8.63 -36.36
C ASP A 756 18.83 10.10 -36.04
N ASP A 757 17.64 10.52 -35.66
CA ASP A 757 17.35 11.90 -35.24
C ASP A 757 18.01 12.25 -33.90
N MET A 758 18.06 11.34 -32.92
CA MET A 758 18.73 11.59 -31.64
C MET A 758 20.27 11.60 -31.78
N VAL A 759 20.82 10.72 -32.61
CA VAL A 759 22.25 10.67 -32.91
C VAL A 759 22.63 11.90 -33.75
N LYS A 760 21.81 12.30 -34.74
CA LYS A 760 21.98 13.55 -35.49
C LYS A 760 21.96 14.76 -34.59
N ARG A 761 21.01 14.90 -33.65
CA ARG A 761 20.96 16.03 -32.70
C ARG A 761 22.20 16.14 -31.81
N THR A 762 22.80 15.04 -31.39
CA THR A 762 24.01 15.06 -30.57
C THR A 762 25.24 15.44 -31.42
N ASN A 763 25.32 14.97 -32.66
CA ASN A 763 26.36 15.36 -33.58
C ASN A 763 26.22 16.83 -34.00
N TYR A 764 25.01 17.32 -34.23
CA TYR A 764 24.76 18.75 -34.57
C TYR A 764 25.16 19.71 -33.46
N ARG A 765 24.93 19.37 -32.16
CA ARG A 765 25.42 20.19 -31.03
C ARG A 765 26.93 20.32 -31.00
N ARG A 766 27.66 19.32 -31.46
CA ARG A 766 29.12 19.40 -31.58
C ARG A 766 29.58 20.16 -32.82
N GLN A 767 28.73 20.27 -33.83
CA GLN A 767 29.00 20.99 -35.06
C GLN A 767 28.79 22.52 -34.95
N VAL A 768 27.95 22.97 -33.98
CA VAL A 768 27.69 24.40 -33.81
C VAL A 768 28.69 25.01 -32.83
N PHE A 769 29.25 26.15 -33.24
CA PHE A 769 30.14 26.94 -32.41
C PHE A 769 29.35 27.73 -31.34
N SER A 770 29.55 27.44 -30.10
CA SER A 770 28.77 28.04 -28.99
C SER A 770 29.66 28.35 -27.75
N ILE A 771 30.94 28.55 -27.97
CA ILE A 771 31.92 28.77 -26.88
C ILE A 771 32.01 30.27 -26.59
N SER A 772 31.73 30.67 -25.34
CA SER A 772 31.70 32.08 -24.90
C SER A 772 33.12 32.68 -24.79
N ALA A 773 33.76 32.94 -25.94
CA ALA A 773 35.00 33.66 -26.02
C ALA A 773 35.03 34.46 -27.33
N SER A 774 35.31 35.78 -27.29
CA SER A 774 35.46 36.60 -28.47
C SER A 774 36.74 36.30 -29.21
N PRO A 775 36.82 36.57 -30.53
CA PRO A 775 38.05 36.38 -31.32
C PRO A 775 39.26 37.03 -30.70
N ASN A 776 39.14 38.26 -30.23
CA ASN A 776 40.23 39.05 -29.63
C ASN A 776 40.75 38.39 -28.33
N ILE A 777 39.86 37.89 -27.47
CA ILE A 777 40.26 37.19 -26.26
C ILE A 777 40.97 35.87 -26.58
N VAL A 778 40.52 35.16 -27.62
CA VAL A 778 41.19 33.91 -28.04
C VAL A 778 42.58 34.20 -28.60
N LEU A 779 42.73 35.22 -29.45
CA LEU A 779 43.96 35.63 -30.03
C LEU A 779 44.97 36.15 -28.97
N GLU A 780 44.50 36.94 -28.01
CA GLU A 780 45.34 37.40 -26.88
C GLU A 780 45.90 36.22 -26.08
N ASN A 781 45.04 35.22 -25.78
CA ASN A 781 45.50 34.03 -25.06
C ASN A 781 46.39 33.12 -25.92
N MET A 782 46.15 33.04 -27.25
CA MET A 782 47.01 32.33 -28.18
C MET A 782 48.44 32.92 -28.22
N ASN A 783 48.54 34.26 -28.23
CA ASN A 783 49.84 34.98 -28.24
C ASN A 783 50.66 34.84 -26.94
N LYS A 784 50.03 34.40 -25.84
CA LYS A 784 50.68 34.11 -24.58
C LYS A 784 51.38 32.74 -24.55
N ILE A 785 51.07 31.84 -25.49
CA ILE A 785 51.58 30.48 -25.51
C ILE A 785 52.99 30.48 -26.13
N ASN A 786 53.98 30.17 -25.33
CA ASN A 786 55.39 30.09 -25.74
C ASN A 786 55.70 28.74 -26.42
N PRO A 787 56.76 28.69 -27.27
CA PRO A 787 57.17 27.43 -27.93
C PRO A 787 57.53 26.30 -26.94
N ASN A 788 57.99 26.66 -25.73
CA ASN A 788 58.36 25.72 -24.68
C ASN A 788 57.14 25.22 -23.84
N GLY A 789 55.96 25.63 -24.19
CA GLY A 789 54.70 25.31 -23.48
C GLY A 789 54.25 26.40 -22.49
N PHE A 790 52.95 26.44 -22.21
CA PHE A 790 52.35 27.41 -21.31
C PHE A 790 51.31 26.71 -20.43
N SER A 791 51.27 26.99 -19.13
CA SER A 791 50.36 26.29 -18.22
C SER A 791 48.91 26.49 -18.58
N THR A 792 48.15 25.41 -18.63
CA THR A 792 46.69 25.45 -18.92
C THR A 792 45.92 26.29 -17.90
N THR A 793 46.43 26.45 -16.68
CA THR A 793 45.81 27.24 -15.61
C THR A 793 45.86 28.74 -15.82
N LEU A 794 46.86 29.23 -16.61
CA LEU A 794 47.07 30.63 -16.93
C LEU A 794 46.33 31.11 -18.18
N ILE A 795 45.67 30.18 -18.94
CA ILE A 795 44.88 30.50 -20.11
C ILE A 795 43.38 30.53 -19.71
N LYS A 796 42.66 31.54 -20.19
CA LYS A 796 41.21 31.57 -19.99
C LYS A 796 40.56 30.29 -20.55
N ARG A 797 39.82 29.56 -19.73
CA ARG A 797 39.28 28.24 -20.03
C ARG A 797 38.55 28.19 -21.36
N ASN A 798 37.70 29.22 -21.66
CA ASN A 798 36.94 29.26 -22.90
C ASN A 798 37.83 29.51 -24.11
N ALA A 799 38.88 30.34 -23.97
CA ALA A 799 39.85 30.56 -25.05
C ALA A 799 40.62 29.27 -25.38
N LEU A 800 41.10 28.54 -24.35
CA LEU A 800 41.71 27.23 -24.51
C LEU A 800 40.77 26.23 -25.23
N THR A 801 39.51 26.26 -24.87
CA THR A 801 38.49 25.37 -25.49
C THR A 801 38.31 25.69 -26.98
N VAL A 802 38.33 27.00 -27.38
CA VAL A 802 38.26 27.39 -28.78
C VAL A 802 39.50 26.96 -29.54
N LEU A 803 40.71 27.24 -29.00
CA LEU A 803 41.96 26.87 -29.62
C LEU A 803 42.08 25.35 -29.84
N ASN A 804 41.64 24.57 -28.85
CA ASN A 804 41.58 23.09 -28.98
C ASN A 804 40.56 22.63 -30.01
N ARG A 805 39.35 23.25 -30.07
CA ARG A 805 38.35 22.97 -31.06
C ARG A 805 38.83 23.23 -32.47
N PHE A 806 39.52 24.35 -32.67
CA PHE A 806 40.10 24.76 -33.97
C PHE A 806 41.36 23.97 -34.34
N GLY A 807 41.82 23.06 -33.43
CA GLY A 807 43.00 22.21 -33.70
C GLY A 807 44.31 22.98 -33.72
N LEU A 808 44.37 24.19 -33.17
CA LEU A 808 45.54 25.05 -33.14
C LEU A 808 46.55 24.76 -32.00
N VAL A 809 46.12 23.97 -31.01
CA VAL A 809 46.94 23.65 -29.86
C VAL A 809 46.97 22.15 -29.59
N LYS A 810 48.04 21.69 -28.87
CA LYS A 810 48.16 20.35 -28.28
C LYS A 810 48.34 20.52 -26.76
N ILE A 811 47.61 19.75 -25.99
CA ILE A 811 47.71 19.76 -24.52
C ILE A 811 48.43 18.50 -24.08
N LYS A 812 49.54 18.65 -23.31
CA LYS A 812 50.31 17.55 -22.75
C LYS A 812 50.76 17.93 -21.34
N ASP A 813 50.60 17.03 -20.37
CA ASP A 813 51.13 17.16 -18.99
C ASP A 813 50.79 18.51 -18.31
N GLY A 814 49.51 19.00 -18.48
CA GLY A 814 49.07 20.26 -17.90
C GLY A 814 49.54 21.53 -18.61
N ASN A 815 50.34 21.40 -19.67
CA ASN A 815 50.79 22.48 -20.52
C ASN A 815 50.15 22.48 -21.90
N VAL A 816 50.04 23.64 -22.51
CA VAL A 816 49.50 23.86 -23.84
C VAL A 816 50.63 24.30 -24.77
N TYR A 817 50.70 23.74 -25.96
CA TYR A 817 51.65 23.99 -27.02
C TYR A 817 50.91 24.39 -28.28
N LEU A 818 51.42 25.41 -29.00
CA LEU A 818 50.94 25.74 -30.33
C LEU A 818 51.35 24.67 -31.35
N LYS A 819 50.48 24.36 -32.31
CA LYS A 819 50.84 23.50 -33.44
C LYS A 819 51.56 24.35 -34.51
N THR A 820 52.91 24.47 -34.37
CA THR A 820 53.75 25.32 -35.19
C THR A 820 53.60 25.11 -36.69
N ASP A 821 53.48 23.85 -37.14
CA ASP A 821 53.30 23.49 -38.55
C ASP A 821 52.04 24.09 -39.18
N SER A 822 50.94 24.19 -38.42
CA SER A 822 49.68 24.77 -38.86
C SER A 822 49.72 26.30 -38.89
N ILE A 823 50.47 26.89 -37.94
CA ILE A 823 50.52 28.33 -37.76
C ILE A 823 51.52 28.96 -38.79
N SER A 824 52.69 28.30 -39.01
CA SER A 824 53.69 28.75 -39.99
C SER A 824 53.15 28.73 -41.44
N LYS A 825 52.34 27.71 -41.74
CA LYS A 825 51.65 27.62 -43.04
C LYS A 825 50.62 28.71 -43.27
N SER A 826 50.09 29.32 -42.21
CA SER A 826 49.01 30.34 -42.29
C SER A 826 49.52 31.76 -42.16
N GLY A 827 50.81 32.02 -41.98
CA GLY A 827 51.38 33.37 -41.90
C GLY A 827 51.39 34.01 -40.52
N GLY A 828 50.93 33.31 -39.46
CA GLY A 828 50.91 33.81 -38.09
C GLY A 828 49.72 33.34 -37.25
N ASN A 829 49.68 33.76 -35.97
CA ASN A 829 48.64 33.37 -35.04
C ASN A 829 47.26 33.90 -35.40
N LYS A 830 47.19 35.14 -35.88
CA LYS A 830 45.92 35.79 -36.29
C LYS A 830 45.37 35.11 -37.54
N GLU A 831 46.19 34.88 -38.53
CA GLU A 831 45.85 34.24 -39.79
C GLU A 831 45.43 32.79 -39.60
N ALA A 832 46.11 32.05 -38.74
CA ALA A 832 45.75 30.68 -38.38
C ALA A 832 44.42 30.58 -37.65
N LEU A 833 44.17 31.50 -36.70
CA LEU A 833 42.89 31.56 -35.98
C LEU A 833 41.75 31.97 -36.94
N TRP A 834 41.98 32.89 -37.85
CA TRP A 834 41.06 33.37 -38.87
C TRP A 834 40.71 32.24 -39.86
N ALA A 835 41.70 31.52 -40.36
CA ALA A 835 41.48 30.40 -41.27
C ALA A 835 40.68 29.28 -40.61
N ALA A 836 40.95 28.99 -39.34
CA ALA A 836 40.23 28.01 -38.59
C ALA A 836 38.75 28.42 -38.34
N ALA A 837 38.53 29.69 -37.99
CA ALA A 837 37.17 30.23 -37.80
C ALA A 837 36.35 30.24 -39.09
N LYS A 838 36.99 30.63 -40.20
CA LYS A 838 36.38 30.62 -41.56
C LYS A 838 35.92 29.22 -41.98
N ASN A 839 36.59 28.18 -41.53
CA ASN A 839 36.25 26.79 -41.83
C ASN A 839 35.20 26.15 -40.88
N GLU A 840 34.78 26.86 -39.84
CA GLU A 840 33.75 26.39 -38.90
C GLU A 840 32.35 26.53 -39.52
N LYS A 841 31.65 25.43 -39.81
CA LYS A 841 30.39 25.39 -40.55
C LYS A 841 29.34 26.36 -40.05
N SER A 842 29.10 26.43 -38.76
CA SER A 842 28.07 27.32 -38.19
C SER A 842 28.46 28.80 -38.32
N ILE A 843 29.75 29.13 -38.32
CA ILE A 843 30.23 30.49 -38.62
C ILE A 843 30.06 30.81 -40.10
N GLN A 844 30.37 29.87 -41.00
CA GLN A 844 30.13 30.04 -42.45
C GLN A 844 28.65 30.36 -42.78
N GLN A 845 27.72 29.64 -42.17
CA GLN A 845 26.28 29.87 -42.33
C GLN A 845 25.87 31.26 -41.82
N CYS A 846 26.43 31.67 -40.67
CA CYS A 846 26.18 33.01 -40.15
C CYS A 846 26.77 34.08 -41.04
N ILE A 847 27.93 33.85 -41.68
CA ILE A 847 28.54 34.78 -42.68
C ILE A 847 27.63 34.90 -43.92
N ALA A 848 27.08 33.78 -44.40
CA ALA A 848 26.15 33.83 -45.54
C ALA A 848 24.94 34.70 -45.20
N LEU A 849 24.30 34.46 -44.07
CA LEU A 849 23.13 35.26 -43.62
C LEU A 849 23.44 36.75 -43.43
N LEU A 850 24.64 37.07 -42.88
CA LEU A 850 25.07 38.46 -42.69
C LEU A 850 25.37 39.16 -44.00
N LYS A 851 25.80 38.44 -45.05
CA LYS A 851 25.97 39.01 -46.41
C LYS A 851 24.66 39.31 -47.07
N ASP A 852 23.64 38.46 -46.89
CA ASP A 852 22.30 38.65 -47.44
C ASP A 852 21.51 39.71 -46.66
N GLU A 853 21.64 39.76 -45.33
CA GLU A 853 20.97 40.71 -44.44
C GLU A 853 21.95 41.28 -43.40
N PRO A 854 22.73 42.35 -43.75
CA PRO A 854 23.77 42.91 -42.88
C PRO A 854 23.30 43.42 -41.52
N GLN A 855 22.01 43.78 -41.41
CA GLN A 855 21.43 44.30 -40.16
C GLN A 855 20.75 43.23 -39.29
N ILE A 856 20.82 41.94 -39.66
CA ILE A 856 20.22 40.87 -38.90
C ILE A 856 20.68 40.91 -37.43
N ASN A 857 19.73 40.85 -36.50
CA ASN A 857 20.08 40.88 -35.07
C ASN A 857 20.59 39.52 -34.58
N SER A 858 21.39 39.54 -33.52
CA SER A 858 22.02 38.34 -32.94
C SER A 858 20.99 37.27 -32.53
N LYS A 859 19.80 37.67 -32.08
CA LYS A 859 18.74 36.76 -31.64
C LYS A 859 18.13 36.00 -32.82
N THR A 860 17.86 36.68 -33.93
CA THR A 860 17.33 36.06 -35.15
C THR A 860 18.34 35.11 -35.76
N LEU A 861 19.62 35.51 -35.82
CA LEU A 861 20.72 34.70 -36.32
C LEU A 861 20.89 33.40 -35.47
N ALA A 862 20.84 33.52 -34.15
CA ALA A 862 20.90 32.37 -33.27
C ALA A 862 19.70 31.46 -33.38
N LYS A 863 18.51 32.01 -33.58
CA LYS A 863 17.28 31.24 -33.77
C LYS A 863 17.37 30.40 -35.05
N PHE A 864 17.81 31.02 -36.16
CA PHE A 864 18.05 30.32 -37.42
C PHE A 864 19.01 29.13 -37.24
N ILE A 865 20.17 29.34 -36.60
CA ILE A 865 21.13 28.26 -36.33
C ILE A 865 20.55 27.20 -35.38
N SER A 866 19.77 27.62 -34.38
CA SER A 866 19.13 26.66 -33.44
C SER A 866 18.10 25.77 -34.16
N ASP A 867 17.32 26.34 -35.08
CA ASP A 867 16.30 25.65 -35.83
C ASP A 867 16.95 24.74 -36.90
N GLU A 868 17.94 25.22 -37.62
CA GLU A 868 18.71 24.46 -38.63
C GLU A 868 19.40 23.23 -38.05
N TYR A 869 20.00 23.37 -36.86
CA TYR A 869 20.66 22.25 -36.16
C TYR A 869 19.79 21.59 -35.10
N MET A 870 18.47 21.87 -35.06
CA MET A 870 17.50 21.31 -34.11
C MET A 870 17.97 21.34 -32.64
N LEU A 871 18.57 22.48 -32.20
CA LEU A 871 19.23 22.53 -30.89
C LEU A 871 18.31 22.86 -29.72
N ASN A 872 17.13 23.43 -30.00
CA ASN A 872 16.14 23.84 -29.00
C ASN A 872 16.77 24.71 -27.89
N TRP A 873 17.49 25.75 -28.25
CA TRP A 873 18.12 26.66 -27.30
C TRP A 873 17.06 27.43 -26.48
N SER A 874 17.25 27.54 -25.15
CA SER A 874 16.47 28.48 -24.34
C SER A 874 16.75 29.94 -24.72
N ASP A 875 15.85 30.87 -24.42
CA ASP A 875 16.00 32.31 -24.71
C ASP A 875 17.35 32.87 -24.25
N GLY A 876 17.78 32.52 -23.04
CA GLY A 876 19.10 32.92 -22.53
C GLY A 876 20.28 32.31 -23.32
N SER A 877 20.11 31.11 -23.88
CA SER A 877 21.12 30.51 -24.77
C SER A 877 21.11 31.13 -26.16
N ILE A 878 19.94 31.47 -26.69
CA ILE A 878 19.79 32.16 -27.98
C ILE A 878 20.52 33.51 -27.94
N ILE A 879 20.28 34.34 -26.91
CA ILE A 879 20.92 35.64 -26.77
C ILE A 879 22.45 35.48 -26.65
N ARG A 880 22.95 34.61 -25.79
CA ARG A 880 24.35 34.39 -25.57
C ARG A 880 25.10 33.84 -26.79
N ASN A 881 24.52 32.79 -27.41
CA ASN A 881 25.16 32.12 -28.56
C ASN A 881 25.08 33.01 -29.81
N GLY A 882 23.97 33.76 -29.96
CA GLY A 882 23.81 34.71 -31.04
C GLY A 882 24.86 35.83 -31.05
N ASN A 883 25.14 36.42 -29.91
CA ASN A 883 26.18 37.42 -29.76
C ASN A 883 27.58 36.88 -30.14
N ILE A 884 27.87 35.64 -29.71
CA ILE A 884 29.13 34.97 -30.00
C ILE A 884 29.27 34.66 -31.48
N LEU A 885 28.25 34.03 -32.07
CA LEU A 885 28.22 33.72 -33.51
C LEU A 885 28.36 34.96 -34.35
N LYS A 886 27.64 36.04 -34.04
CA LYS A 886 27.73 37.34 -34.77
C LYS A 886 29.12 37.94 -34.65
N GLN A 887 29.73 37.96 -33.45
CA GLN A 887 31.08 38.48 -33.23
C GLN A 887 32.11 37.74 -34.09
N TRP A 888 32.12 36.41 -34.05
CA TRP A 888 33.07 35.62 -34.85
C TRP A 888 32.83 35.77 -36.35
N SER A 889 31.57 35.83 -36.82
CA SER A 889 31.25 35.98 -38.22
C SER A 889 31.65 37.36 -38.76
N LEU A 890 31.41 38.44 -38.00
CA LEU A 890 31.87 39.78 -38.37
C LEU A 890 33.42 39.89 -38.43
N TRP A 891 34.09 39.30 -37.42
CA TRP A 891 35.57 39.27 -37.38
C TRP A 891 36.17 38.50 -38.58
N VAL A 892 35.46 37.46 -39.08
CA VAL A 892 35.89 36.73 -40.29
C VAL A 892 35.62 37.56 -41.54
N ILE A 893 34.48 38.30 -41.62
CA ILE A 893 34.16 39.19 -42.76
C ILE A 893 35.17 40.32 -42.88
N GLU A 894 35.50 41.00 -41.76
CA GLU A 894 36.50 42.05 -41.72
C GLU A 894 37.87 41.58 -42.25
N GLY A 895 38.24 40.33 -41.93
CA GLY A 895 39.47 39.70 -42.45
C GLY A 895 39.43 39.44 -43.98
N ILE A 896 38.22 39.14 -44.55
CA ILE A 896 38.04 38.94 -45.97
C ILE A 896 38.18 40.29 -46.70
N GLU A 897 37.59 41.35 -46.17
CA GLU A 897 37.60 42.69 -46.80
C GLU A 897 39.01 43.26 -46.76
N SER A 898 39.80 43.09 -45.67
CA SER A 898 41.17 43.53 -45.57
C SER A 898 42.15 42.76 -46.45
N SER A 899 41.81 41.53 -46.85
CA SER A 899 42.64 40.74 -47.77
C SER A 899 42.34 41.02 -49.27
N ASN A 900 41.24 41.70 -49.58
CA ASN A 900 40.83 42.09 -50.94
C ASN A 900 41.21 43.54 -51.27
N VAL A 901 41.85 44.30 -50.42
CA VAL A 901 42.40 45.64 -50.76
C VAL A 901 43.68 45.46 -51.59
N PRO A 902 43.72 45.94 -52.84
CA PRO A 902 44.98 45.87 -53.64
C PRO A 902 46.05 46.68 -52.91
N ASP A 903 47.25 46.12 -52.90
CA ASP A 903 48.46 46.81 -52.39
C ASP A 903 48.70 48.12 -53.09
N PRO A 904 48.69 49.31 -52.47
CA PRO A 904 48.84 50.59 -53.17
C PRO A 904 50.22 50.87 -53.67
N HIS A 905 51.17 49.89 -53.61
CA HIS A 905 52.59 50.06 -54.03
C HIS A 905 53.02 49.14 -55.16
N VAL A 906 52.19 48.83 -56.11
CA VAL A 906 52.66 48.34 -57.44
C VAL A 906 52.44 49.43 -58.45
N SER A 907 53.38 50.37 -58.51
CA SER A 907 53.59 51.28 -59.62
C SER A 907 54.19 50.53 -60.80
N HIS A 908 53.56 50.80 -62.00
CA HIS A 908 54.09 50.36 -63.29
C HIS A 908 55.58 50.59 -63.49
N THR A 909 56.23 49.54 -63.89
CA THR A 909 57.20 49.57 -64.99
C THR A 909 57.15 48.28 -65.77
#